data_fb97defa428451653d890bb402bb2e96
#
_entry.id   fb97defa428451653d890bb402bb2e96
#
_cell.length_a   1.000
_cell.length_b   1.000
_cell.length_c   1.000
_cell.angle_alpha   90.00
_cell.angle_beta   90.00
_cell.angle_gamma   90.00
#
_symmetry.space_group_name_H-M   'P 1'
#
loop_
_entity.id
_entity.type
_entity.pdbx_description
1 polymer ?
#
loop_
_entity_poly.entity_id
_entity_poly.type
_entity_poly.pdbx_seq_one_letter_code
_entity_poly.pdbx_strand_id
1 'polypeptide(L)'
;MIDIKRAEDCCGCGACAQVCPKSCISMTADNEGFRYPHVNTSDCVQCGLCEKVCNILHRREERDPLKVLAAINRNEEIRKQSSSGGIFHILAEEVINKGGIVFGARFDENWQVVFDHADTLDGIKPFMGSKYVQATIGDAYKTAKSFLEEGRHVMFTGTPCQIAGLHQYLRKSYPNLLTVDFVCHGVPSPKVWGKYLEQLKADIRKKGDDSVYVPFRKSHYMKAFLADIILRPSCYECKSKGGRSNSDITLADFWGISSIFPEMDDDKGTSMVFVNTDKGASALDLATFSSKEAAYEQIKPLNPSCYRSASRPANRQMFFDSLDSTDDLNTLVDRCTRWTFRKRLKNICRVLLRKIQRSKTTSDSTIKSISFRDKSEGWSSYGLSIKTGRKMKIGILTQPLRTNYGGLLQNYALQQILIRAGFDVETIDWGEPEGFRQSLYRIKIRVRHALFPRRWPEPIYRPSADEISAIRRNTGYFVNKYIRHTEALTSGDMFAKQAKRGRYETYVVGSDQCWRPCYNYYLPAMFLDFARDKKVRRIAYAASFGTDKWEFSPQQTGICAPLAKKFDLITVREDSGAWLCKRYLGADATHVLDPTMLLAKEDYIHLCEAENEPRAEGTLFHYLLDPDDRKTSFVGKVAAETGLKAFQVMPKRFIGNHTREDMKCRIGDFVFPRVTTWLRAFMDAEMTIVDSFHGAVFSILFNKPFWVIGNEQRGMARFTSLLKMFHLEDRLIDESELGTLDFHKAIDWNEVNSILEEKRRASKELLLENLHD
;
A
#
# COMPACT_ATOMS: atom_id res chain seq x y z
N MET A 1 -32.37 9.57 -38.88
CA MET A 1 -30.93 9.92 -38.63
C MET A 1 -30.77 10.25 -37.17
N ILE A 2 -29.83 9.63 -36.49
CA ILE A 2 -29.65 9.87 -35.05
C ILE A 2 -29.33 11.35 -34.77
N ASP A 3 -30.10 11.95 -33.85
CA ASP A 3 -29.97 13.34 -33.45
C ASP A 3 -30.14 13.40 -31.92
N ILE A 4 -29.14 13.87 -31.19
CA ILE A 4 -29.13 13.93 -29.72
C ILE A 4 -29.53 15.33 -29.29
N LYS A 5 -30.77 15.50 -28.85
CA LYS A 5 -31.29 16.79 -28.38
C LYS A 5 -30.80 17.16 -26.98
N ARG A 6 -30.68 16.21 -26.11
CA ARG A 6 -30.19 16.37 -24.71
C ARG A 6 -29.01 15.44 -24.44
N ALA A 7 -28.01 15.95 -23.75
CA ALA A 7 -26.82 15.18 -23.41
C ALA A 7 -27.14 13.89 -22.60
N GLU A 8 -28.24 13.91 -21.84
CA GLU A 8 -28.75 12.77 -21.07
C GLU A 8 -29.24 11.62 -21.94
N ASP A 9 -29.64 11.92 -23.20
CA ASP A 9 -30.22 10.96 -24.13
C ASP A 9 -29.17 10.21 -24.97
N CYS A 10 -27.89 10.30 -24.62
CA CYS A 10 -26.82 9.53 -25.23
C CYS A 10 -25.82 8.97 -24.19
N CYS A 11 -25.67 7.66 -24.12
CA CYS A 11 -24.68 7.01 -23.22
C CYS A 11 -23.27 6.88 -23.85
N GLY A 12 -23.09 7.25 -25.12
CA GLY A 12 -21.79 7.18 -25.81
C GLY A 12 -21.33 5.77 -26.16
N CYS A 13 -22.22 4.79 -26.30
CA CYS A 13 -21.87 3.40 -26.61
C CYS A 13 -21.33 3.19 -28.04
N GLY A 14 -21.46 4.15 -28.95
CA GLY A 14 -20.88 4.08 -30.30
C GLY A 14 -21.59 3.13 -31.29
N ALA A 15 -22.66 2.43 -30.91
CA ALA A 15 -23.36 1.50 -31.78
C ALA A 15 -23.85 2.16 -33.10
N CYS A 16 -24.35 3.40 -33.00
CA CYS A 16 -24.82 4.17 -34.16
C CYS A 16 -23.70 4.48 -35.16
N ALA A 17 -22.49 4.77 -34.71
CA ALA A 17 -21.34 5.03 -35.57
C ALA A 17 -20.88 3.74 -36.26
N GLN A 18 -20.77 2.63 -35.52
CA GLN A 18 -20.30 1.37 -36.05
C GLN A 18 -21.28 0.69 -37.04
N VAL A 19 -22.58 0.92 -36.89
CA VAL A 19 -23.58 0.32 -37.79
C VAL A 19 -23.73 1.08 -39.12
N CYS A 20 -23.21 2.30 -39.18
CA CYS A 20 -23.39 3.16 -40.34
C CYS A 20 -22.68 2.61 -41.58
N PRO A 21 -23.41 2.21 -42.65
CA PRO A 21 -22.80 1.61 -43.86
C PRO A 21 -21.99 2.63 -44.67
N LYS A 22 -22.25 3.93 -44.47
CA LYS A 22 -21.53 5.03 -45.13
C LYS A 22 -20.47 5.65 -44.26
N SER A 23 -20.25 5.12 -43.03
CA SER A 23 -19.30 5.67 -42.05
C SER A 23 -19.42 7.20 -41.84
N CYS A 24 -20.62 7.75 -42.06
CA CYS A 24 -20.88 9.18 -41.95
C CYS A 24 -21.18 9.65 -40.52
N ILE A 25 -21.02 8.79 -39.50
CA ILE A 25 -21.21 9.13 -38.11
C ILE A 25 -19.87 9.02 -37.36
N SER A 26 -19.37 10.15 -36.87
CA SER A 26 -18.19 10.22 -35.99
C SER A 26 -18.61 10.44 -34.55
N MET A 27 -17.80 9.95 -33.60
CA MET A 27 -18.01 10.18 -32.16
C MET A 27 -17.10 11.34 -31.74
N THR A 28 -17.63 12.55 -31.65
CA THR A 28 -16.89 13.78 -31.30
C THR A 28 -17.09 14.15 -29.84
N ALA A 29 -16.02 14.65 -29.21
CA ALA A 29 -16.06 15.10 -27.81
C ALA A 29 -16.73 16.46 -27.69
N ASP A 30 -17.62 16.62 -26.70
CA ASP A 30 -18.15 17.90 -26.28
C ASP A 30 -17.19 18.69 -25.38
N ASN A 31 -17.61 19.85 -24.89
CA ASN A 31 -16.83 20.71 -24.01
C ASN A 31 -16.51 20.05 -22.67
N GLU A 32 -17.26 19.05 -22.22
CA GLU A 32 -17.03 18.27 -21.02
C GLU A 32 -16.11 17.05 -21.27
N GLY A 33 -15.78 16.76 -22.53
CA GLY A 33 -14.95 15.64 -22.97
C GLY A 33 -15.67 14.32 -23.19
N PHE A 34 -17.01 14.34 -23.20
CA PHE A 34 -17.83 13.16 -23.51
C PHE A 34 -18.15 13.09 -25.02
N ARG A 35 -18.03 11.89 -25.57
CA ARG A 35 -18.25 11.69 -27.01
C ARG A 35 -19.71 11.50 -27.35
N TYR A 36 -20.17 12.23 -28.39
CA TYR A 36 -21.52 12.16 -28.95
C TYR A 36 -21.44 11.92 -30.46
N PRO A 37 -22.49 11.27 -31.08
CA PRO A 37 -22.51 11.05 -32.50
C PRO A 37 -22.70 12.39 -33.24
N HIS A 38 -21.82 12.64 -34.17
CA HIS A 38 -21.95 13.74 -35.16
C HIS A 38 -22.13 13.13 -36.54
N VAL A 39 -23.21 13.51 -37.21
CA VAL A 39 -23.59 12.96 -38.53
C VAL A 39 -23.20 13.92 -39.64
N ASN A 40 -22.34 13.46 -40.56
CA ASN A 40 -22.12 14.17 -41.80
C ASN A 40 -23.34 13.98 -42.70
N THR A 41 -24.19 14.99 -42.81
CA THR A 41 -25.46 14.93 -43.52
C THR A 41 -25.32 14.82 -45.03
N SER A 42 -24.19 15.27 -45.61
CA SER A 42 -23.94 15.14 -47.07
C SER A 42 -23.75 13.71 -47.51
N ASP A 43 -23.19 12.86 -46.60
CA ASP A 43 -22.93 11.46 -46.93
C ASP A 43 -24.01 10.49 -46.41
N CYS A 44 -24.97 11.05 -45.63
CA CYS A 44 -26.04 10.27 -45.00
C CYS A 44 -27.15 9.89 -45.96
N VAL A 45 -27.33 8.59 -46.20
CA VAL A 45 -28.41 8.03 -47.05
C VAL A 45 -29.74 7.85 -46.30
N GLN A 46 -29.88 8.37 -45.10
CA GLN A 46 -31.08 8.34 -44.26
C GLN A 46 -31.72 6.95 -44.05
N CYS A 47 -30.89 5.90 -43.99
CA CYS A 47 -31.37 4.51 -43.86
C CYS A 47 -31.97 4.16 -42.48
N GLY A 48 -31.87 5.04 -41.49
CA GLY A 48 -32.42 4.86 -40.14
C GLY A 48 -31.75 3.81 -39.28
N LEU A 49 -30.67 3.14 -39.74
CA LEU A 49 -29.99 2.07 -38.99
C LEU A 49 -29.43 2.56 -37.65
N CYS A 50 -28.88 3.78 -37.60
CA CYS A 50 -28.34 4.40 -36.39
C CYS A 50 -29.37 4.56 -35.26
N GLU A 51 -30.63 4.85 -35.61
CA GLU A 51 -31.73 4.93 -34.65
C GLU A 51 -32.17 3.53 -34.20
N LYS A 52 -32.26 2.58 -35.16
CA LYS A 52 -32.64 1.18 -34.84
C LYS A 52 -31.70 0.48 -33.86
N VAL A 53 -30.42 0.86 -33.83
CA VAL A 53 -29.45 0.27 -32.88
C VAL A 53 -29.24 1.10 -31.62
N CYS A 54 -29.97 2.20 -31.45
CA CYS A 54 -29.83 3.04 -30.27
C CYS A 54 -30.54 2.41 -29.07
N ASN A 55 -29.78 1.98 -28.08
CA ASN A 55 -30.28 1.38 -26.85
C ASN A 55 -31.02 2.35 -25.93
N ILE A 56 -30.91 3.64 -26.18
CA ILE A 56 -31.67 4.67 -25.45
C ILE A 56 -33.07 4.84 -26.05
N LEU A 57 -33.18 4.81 -27.37
CA LEU A 57 -34.47 4.86 -28.10
C LEU A 57 -35.26 3.55 -27.97
N HIS A 58 -34.54 2.43 -27.91
CA HIS A 58 -35.11 1.07 -27.77
C HIS A 58 -34.77 0.48 -26.42
N ARG A 59 -35.24 1.16 -25.35
CA ARG A 59 -35.02 0.75 -23.96
C ARG A 59 -35.70 -0.58 -23.67
N ARG A 60 -34.97 -1.49 -23.01
CA ARG A 60 -35.50 -2.77 -22.50
C ARG A 60 -36.13 -2.60 -21.13
N GLU A 61 -36.98 -3.55 -20.75
CA GLU A 61 -37.59 -3.63 -19.43
C GLU A 61 -36.57 -4.07 -18.36
N GLU A 62 -36.90 -3.81 -17.11
CA GLU A 62 -36.14 -4.30 -15.96
C GLU A 62 -36.25 -5.81 -15.87
N ARG A 63 -35.14 -6.41 -15.41
CA ARG A 63 -35.07 -7.85 -15.19
C ARG A 63 -34.27 -8.13 -13.94
N ASP A 64 -34.85 -8.93 -13.02
CA ASP A 64 -34.13 -9.45 -11.89
C ASP A 64 -33.22 -10.60 -12.31
N PRO A 65 -32.09 -10.82 -11.63
CA PRO A 65 -31.21 -11.96 -11.90
C PRO A 65 -31.88 -13.27 -11.53
N LEU A 66 -31.51 -14.37 -12.21
CA LEU A 66 -31.95 -15.73 -11.87
C LEU A 66 -31.37 -16.17 -10.52
N LYS A 67 -30.10 -15.81 -10.27
CA LYS A 67 -29.36 -16.12 -9.03
C LYS A 67 -28.40 -15.01 -8.69
N VAL A 68 -28.07 -14.88 -7.40
CA VAL A 68 -27.01 -14.00 -6.92
C VAL A 68 -26.04 -14.80 -6.05
N LEU A 69 -24.76 -14.75 -6.41
CA LEU A 69 -23.71 -15.49 -5.68
C LEU A 69 -22.73 -14.50 -5.05
N ALA A 70 -22.34 -14.76 -3.82
CA ALA A 70 -21.07 -14.31 -3.27
C ALA A 70 -19.98 -15.28 -3.76
N ALA A 71 -18.92 -14.79 -4.38
CA ALA A 71 -17.95 -15.66 -5.05
C ALA A 71 -16.51 -15.19 -4.85
N ILE A 72 -15.62 -16.15 -4.63
CA ILE A 72 -14.18 -15.93 -4.39
C ILE A 72 -13.40 -16.93 -5.22
N ASN A 73 -12.49 -16.43 -6.06
CA ASN A 73 -11.52 -17.26 -6.78
C ASN A 73 -10.59 -17.96 -5.77
N ARG A 74 -10.40 -19.25 -5.91
CA ARG A 74 -9.52 -20.04 -5.03
C ARG A 74 -8.05 -19.74 -5.24
N ASN A 75 -7.67 -19.20 -6.39
CA ASN A 75 -6.30 -18.75 -6.66
C ASN A 75 -6.08 -17.37 -6.04
N GLU A 76 -5.37 -17.34 -4.93
CA GLU A 76 -5.06 -16.12 -4.17
C GLU A 76 -4.28 -15.08 -4.99
N GLU A 77 -3.38 -15.49 -5.88
CA GLU A 77 -2.59 -14.56 -6.69
C GLU A 77 -3.45 -13.85 -7.74
N ILE A 78 -4.35 -14.57 -8.39
CA ILE A 78 -5.33 -13.99 -9.32
C ILE A 78 -6.27 -13.05 -8.56
N ARG A 79 -6.72 -13.46 -7.38
CA ARG A 79 -7.58 -12.65 -6.54
C ARG A 79 -6.92 -11.34 -6.11
N LYS A 80 -5.63 -11.37 -5.74
CA LYS A 80 -4.84 -10.17 -5.39
C LYS A 80 -4.71 -9.19 -6.57
N GLN A 81 -4.64 -9.69 -7.79
CA GLN A 81 -4.55 -8.89 -9.02
C GLN A 81 -5.92 -8.38 -9.50
N SER A 82 -7.01 -8.82 -8.89
CA SER A 82 -8.38 -8.47 -9.25
C SER A 82 -8.92 -7.35 -8.36
N SER A 83 -9.90 -6.57 -8.86
CA SER A 83 -10.56 -5.53 -8.05
C SER A 83 -11.52 -6.07 -7.00
N SER A 84 -11.82 -7.38 -7.01
CA SER A 84 -12.75 -8.04 -6.09
C SER A 84 -12.41 -9.53 -5.98
N GLY A 85 -13.37 -10.42 -5.89
CA GLY A 85 -13.17 -11.86 -5.74
C GLY A 85 -12.55 -12.62 -6.93
N GLY A 86 -12.18 -11.96 -8.03
CA GLY A 86 -11.41 -12.56 -9.13
C GLY A 86 -12.21 -13.38 -10.14
N ILE A 87 -13.54 -13.21 -10.21
CA ILE A 87 -14.42 -14.01 -11.09
C ILE A 87 -14.29 -13.66 -12.57
N PHE A 88 -13.93 -12.40 -12.92
CA PHE A 88 -13.63 -12.04 -14.31
C PHE A 88 -12.59 -12.97 -14.94
N HIS A 89 -11.50 -13.26 -14.22
CA HIS A 89 -10.43 -14.12 -14.73
C HIS A 89 -10.93 -15.54 -15.02
N ILE A 90 -11.73 -16.14 -14.15
CA ILE A 90 -12.29 -17.48 -14.32
C ILE A 90 -13.11 -17.56 -15.62
N LEU A 91 -14.01 -16.59 -15.83
CA LEU A 91 -14.82 -16.52 -17.03
C LEU A 91 -13.98 -16.33 -18.31
N ALA A 92 -12.97 -15.47 -18.23
CA ALA A 92 -12.05 -15.21 -19.34
C ALA A 92 -11.19 -16.44 -19.67
N GLU A 93 -10.66 -17.12 -18.68
CA GLU A 93 -9.87 -18.33 -18.82
C GLU A 93 -10.67 -19.45 -19.50
N GLU A 94 -11.93 -19.65 -19.09
CA GLU A 94 -12.83 -20.63 -19.71
C GLU A 94 -13.04 -20.35 -21.20
N VAL A 95 -13.22 -19.08 -21.57
CA VAL A 95 -13.39 -18.68 -23.00
C VAL A 95 -12.10 -18.85 -23.78
N ILE A 96 -10.94 -18.46 -23.22
CA ILE A 96 -9.63 -18.60 -23.87
C ILE A 96 -9.28 -20.08 -24.08
N ASN A 97 -9.53 -20.93 -23.07
CA ASN A 97 -9.25 -22.37 -23.17
C ASN A 97 -10.09 -23.07 -24.27
N LYS A 98 -11.21 -22.46 -24.67
CA LYS A 98 -12.01 -22.87 -25.84
C LYS A 98 -11.56 -22.23 -27.15
N GLY A 99 -10.38 -21.61 -27.20
CA GLY A 99 -9.88 -20.89 -28.38
C GLY A 99 -10.64 -19.59 -28.67
N GLY A 100 -11.34 -19.05 -27.67
CA GLY A 100 -12.15 -17.85 -27.79
C GLY A 100 -11.38 -16.54 -27.63
N ILE A 101 -12.13 -15.45 -27.67
CA ILE A 101 -11.64 -14.06 -27.59
C ILE A 101 -12.33 -13.35 -26.44
N VAL A 102 -11.58 -12.59 -25.67
CA VAL A 102 -12.08 -11.75 -24.56
C VAL A 102 -11.92 -10.27 -24.91
N PHE A 103 -13.02 -9.52 -24.90
CA PHE A 103 -13.03 -8.06 -25.05
C PHE A 103 -13.11 -7.40 -23.69
N GLY A 104 -12.27 -6.37 -23.48
CA GLY A 104 -12.23 -5.60 -22.24
C GLY A 104 -11.64 -4.21 -22.40
N ALA A 105 -11.79 -3.39 -21.37
CA ALA A 105 -11.21 -2.05 -21.33
C ALA A 105 -9.80 -2.09 -20.73
N ARG A 106 -8.84 -1.39 -21.34
CA ARG A 106 -7.47 -1.19 -20.86
C ARG A 106 -7.02 0.25 -20.99
N PHE A 107 -5.94 0.60 -20.31
CA PHE A 107 -5.23 1.84 -20.64
C PHE A 107 -4.36 1.66 -21.89
N ASP A 108 -4.35 2.66 -22.74
CA ASP A 108 -3.39 2.77 -23.84
C ASP A 108 -2.08 3.42 -23.38
N GLU A 109 -1.14 3.62 -24.30
CA GLU A 109 0.17 4.25 -24.02
C GLU A 109 0.07 5.69 -23.50
N ASN A 110 -1.03 6.37 -23.80
CA ASN A 110 -1.31 7.72 -23.33
C ASN A 110 -2.20 7.76 -22.07
N TRP A 111 -2.39 6.61 -21.43
CA TRP A 111 -3.27 6.46 -20.26
C TRP A 111 -4.75 6.81 -20.53
N GLN A 112 -5.19 6.72 -21.79
CA GLN A 112 -6.61 6.78 -22.15
C GLN A 112 -7.22 5.39 -22.04
N VAL A 113 -8.51 5.32 -21.69
CA VAL A 113 -9.20 4.03 -21.61
C VAL A 113 -9.81 3.69 -22.96
N VAL A 114 -9.36 2.55 -23.51
CA VAL A 114 -9.81 2.03 -24.80
C VAL A 114 -10.30 0.59 -24.66
N PHE A 115 -11.17 0.17 -25.59
CA PHE A 115 -11.52 -1.24 -25.72
C PHE A 115 -10.50 -1.96 -26.59
N ASP A 116 -10.18 -3.18 -26.18
CA ASP A 116 -9.31 -4.08 -26.92
C ASP A 116 -9.77 -5.53 -26.72
N HIS A 117 -9.09 -6.47 -27.35
CA HIS A 117 -9.36 -7.90 -27.24
C HIS A 117 -8.09 -8.70 -27.08
N ALA A 118 -8.21 -9.89 -26.50
CA ALA A 118 -7.11 -10.83 -26.30
C ALA A 118 -7.61 -12.29 -26.39
N ASP A 119 -6.71 -13.17 -26.79
CA ASP A 119 -6.93 -14.62 -26.90
C ASP A 119 -5.94 -15.42 -26.05
N THR A 120 -5.22 -14.76 -25.16
CA THR A 120 -4.30 -15.37 -24.22
C THR A 120 -4.52 -14.88 -22.80
N LEU A 121 -4.13 -15.69 -21.79
CA LEU A 121 -4.22 -15.32 -20.39
C LEU A 121 -3.34 -14.11 -20.03
N ASP A 122 -2.19 -13.97 -20.67
CA ASP A 122 -1.35 -12.79 -20.50
C ASP A 122 -1.99 -11.55 -21.14
N GLY A 123 -2.63 -11.69 -22.28
CA GLY A 123 -3.31 -10.62 -22.98
C GLY A 123 -4.51 -10.04 -22.24
N ILE A 124 -5.17 -10.80 -21.35
CA ILE A 124 -6.29 -10.27 -20.55
C ILE A 124 -5.86 -9.54 -19.28
N LYS A 125 -4.59 -9.62 -18.85
CA LYS A 125 -4.10 -8.94 -17.64
C LYS A 125 -4.40 -7.43 -17.65
N PRO A 126 -4.21 -6.67 -18.76
CA PRO A 126 -4.58 -5.26 -18.81
C PRO A 126 -6.08 -4.99 -18.64
N PHE A 127 -6.96 -5.97 -18.86
CA PHE A 127 -8.41 -5.81 -18.67
C PHE A 127 -8.81 -5.94 -17.20
N MET A 128 -8.00 -6.61 -16.39
CA MET A 128 -8.25 -6.74 -14.95
C MET A 128 -8.20 -5.37 -14.26
N GLY A 129 -8.95 -5.23 -13.19
CA GLY A 129 -9.03 -3.99 -12.42
C GLY A 129 -9.93 -2.91 -13.04
N SER A 130 -10.56 -2.10 -12.18
CA SER A 130 -11.53 -1.07 -12.58
C SER A 130 -10.85 0.17 -13.14
N LYS A 131 -11.32 0.65 -14.30
CA LYS A 131 -10.89 1.90 -14.95
C LYS A 131 -11.98 2.96 -14.79
N TYR A 132 -11.76 3.92 -13.91
CA TYR A 132 -12.74 4.98 -13.60
C TYR A 132 -12.67 6.13 -14.59
N VAL A 133 -12.79 5.83 -15.88
CA VAL A 133 -12.84 6.79 -16.99
C VAL A 133 -13.74 6.19 -18.07
N GLN A 134 -14.50 7.03 -18.81
CA GLN A 134 -15.27 6.52 -19.95
C GLN A 134 -14.33 5.96 -21.01
N ALA A 135 -14.49 4.66 -21.32
CA ALA A 135 -13.71 3.99 -22.36
C ALA A 135 -14.19 4.40 -23.77
N THR A 136 -13.21 4.55 -24.66
CA THR A 136 -13.49 4.66 -26.10
C THR A 136 -13.71 3.28 -26.68
N ILE A 137 -14.93 3.02 -27.21
CA ILE A 137 -15.32 1.69 -27.70
C ILE A 137 -14.69 1.35 -29.05
N GLY A 138 -14.31 2.36 -29.86
CA GLY A 138 -13.72 2.13 -31.20
C GLY A 138 -14.62 1.28 -32.10
N ASP A 139 -14.01 0.32 -32.79
CA ASP A 139 -14.67 -0.67 -33.65
C ASP A 139 -14.96 -2.02 -32.96
N ALA A 140 -14.91 -2.07 -31.60
CA ALA A 140 -14.99 -3.31 -30.84
C ALA A 140 -16.24 -4.15 -31.15
N TYR A 141 -17.40 -3.53 -31.48
CA TYR A 141 -18.59 -4.29 -31.85
C TYR A 141 -18.48 -4.95 -33.24
N LYS A 142 -17.85 -4.25 -34.21
CA LYS A 142 -17.59 -4.81 -35.54
C LYS A 142 -16.65 -6.00 -35.44
N THR A 143 -15.56 -5.83 -34.67
CA THR A 143 -14.55 -6.87 -34.47
C THR A 143 -15.14 -8.07 -33.73
N ALA A 144 -15.93 -7.86 -32.67
CA ALA A 144 -16.60 -8.93 -31.95
C ALA A 144 -17.59 -9.68 -32.88
N LYS A 145 -18.32 -8.97 -33.74
CA LYS A 145 -19.21 -9.58 -34.73
C LYS A 145 -18.47 -10.46 -35.72
N SER A 146 -17.28 -10.04 -36.21
CA SER A 146 -16.47 -10.84 -37.12
C SER A 146 -16.07 -12.18 -36.47
N PHE A 147 -15.52 -12.15 -35.28
CA PHE A 147 -15.16 -13.38 -34.56
C PHE A 147 -16.35 -14.29 -34.28
N LEU A 148 -17.53 -13.72 -33.98
CA LEU A 148 -18.75 -14.50 -33.78
C LEU A 148 -19.23 -15.17 -35.07
N GLU A 149 -19.11 -14.50 -36.23
CA GLU A 149 -19.46 -15.03 -37.53
C GLU A 149 -18.45 -16.08 -38.05
N GLU A 150 -17.21 -15.99 -37.60
CA GLU A 150 -16.16 -17.01 -37.78
C GLU A 150 -16.37 -18.26 -36.88
N GLY A 151 -17.38 -18.24 -36.01
CA GLY A 151 -17.72 -19.34 -35.09
C GLY A 151 -16.87 -19.36 -33.81
N ARG A 152 -16.01 -18.37 -33.56
CA ARG A 152 -15.21 -18.28 -32.34
C ARG A 152 -16.09 -17.93 -31.12
N HIS A 153 -15.74 -18.48 -29.97
CA HIS A 153 -16.32 -18.03 -28.69
C HIS A 153 -15.86 -16.61 -28.38
N VAL A 154 -16.77 -15.74 -27.99
CA VAL A 154 -16.46 -14.35 -27.61
C VAL A 154 -17.05 -14.05 -26.24
N MET A 155 -16.19 -13.60 -25.31
CA MET A 155 -16.64 -12.94 -24.09
C MET A 155 -16.49 -11.43 -24.28
N PHE A 156 -17.60 -10.69 -24.17
CA PHE A 156 -17.56 -9.24 -24.26
C PHE A 156 -17.91 -8.63 -22.91
N THR A 157 -16.96 -7.86 -22.33
CA THR A 157 -17.16 -7.20 -21.04
C THR A 157 -17.33 -5.69 -21.21
N GLY A 158 -18.12 -5.05 -20.36
CA GLY A 158 -18.32 -3.60 -20.45
C GLY A 158 -19.30 -3.06 -19.43
N THR A 159 -19.56 -1.75 -19.47
CA THR A 159 -20.65 -1.15 -18.70
C THR A 159 -22.02 -1.62 -19.22
N PRO A 160 -23.09 -1.57 -18.40
CA PRO A 160 -24.42 -1.99 -18.84
C PRO A 160 -24.87 -1.32 -20.15
N CYS A 161 -24.57 -0.03 -20.32
CA CYS A 161 -24.93 0.67 -21.57
C CYS A 161 -24.10 0.24 -22.79
N GLN A 162 -22.86 -0.22 -22.60
CA GLN A 162 -22.05 -0.78 -23.69
C GLN A 162 -22.54 -2.17 -24.09
N ILE A 163 -22.88 -3.01 -23.11
CA ILE A 163 -23.48 -4.33 -23.41
C ILE A 163 -24.85 -4.17 -24.10
N ALA A 164 -25.70 -3.25 -23.62
CA ALA A 164 -26.93 -2.94 -24.30
C ALA A 164 -26.72 -2.46 -25.75
N GLY A 165 -25.68 -1.63 -25.97
CA GLY A 165 -25.27 -1.17 -27.31
C GLY A 165 -24.79 -2.29 -28.22
N LEU A 166 -24.00 -3.24 -27.69
CA LEU A 166 -23.55 -4.42 -28.43
C LEU A 166 -24.72 -5.28 -28.89
N HIS A 167 -25.68 -5.58 -28.00
CA HIS A 167 -26.87 -6.37 -28.34
C HIS A 167 -27.74 -5.69 -29.42
N GLN A 168 -27.88 -4.37 -29.35
CA GLN A 168 -28.63 -3.62 -30.39
C GLN A 168 -27.83 -3.59 -31.69
N TYR A 169 -26.50 -3.50 -31.67
CA TYR A 169 -25.66 -3.55 -32.86
C TYR A 169 -25.74 -4.91 -33.56
N LEU A 170 -25.68 -6.00 -32.81
CA LEU A 170 -25.70 -7.37 -33.34
C LEU A 170 -27.07 -7.76 -33.92
N ARG A 171 -28.18 -7.25 -33.37
CA ARG A 171 -29.58 -7.46 -33.79
C ARG A 171 -30.04 -8.93 -33.89
N LYS A 172 -29.20 -9.89 -33.53
CA LYS A 172 -29.51 -11.31 -33.42
C LYS A 172 -28.77 -11.93 -32.20
N SER A 173 -29.25 -13.06 -31.73
CA SER A 173 -28.60 -13.83 -30.70
C SER A 173 -27.47 -14.68 -31.27
N TYR A 174 -26.39 -14.82 -30.54
CA TYR A 174 -25.28 -15.68 -30.87
C TYR A 174 -25.04 -16.66 -29.69
N PRO A 175 -25.09 -17.98 -29.93
CA PRO A 175 -24.87 -18.95 -28.86
C PRO A 175 -23.41 -18.91 -28.32
N ASN A 176 -22.46 -18.54 -29.17
CA ASN A 176 -21.03 -18.41 -28.87
C ASN A 176 -20.62 -17.04 -28.30
N LEU A 177 -21.57 -16.15 -27.93
CA LEU A 177 -21.30 -14.88 -27.25
C LEU A 177 -21.70 -14.97 -25.78
N LEU A 178 -20.73 -14.74 -24.87
CA LEU A 178 -20.95 -14.51 -23.45
C LEU A 178 -20.83 -13.01 -23.16
N THR A 179 -21.87 -12.39 -22.62
CA THR A 179 -21.88 -10.97 -22.27
C THR A 179 -21.76 -10.78 -20.76
N VAL A 180 -20.78 -9.99 -20.33
CA VAL A 180 -20.52 -9.72 -18.91
C VAL A 180 -20.50 -8.21 -18.68
N ASP A 181 -21.45 -7.70 -17.91
CA ASP A 181 -21.38 -6.33 -17.43
C ASP A 181 -20.99 -6.25 -15.94
N PHE A 182 -20.90 -5.05 -15.43
CA PHE A 182 -20.64 -4.82 -14.02
C PHE A 182 -21.54 -3.75 -13.44
N VAL A 183 -21.77 -3.80 -12.14
CA VAL A 183 -22.53 -2.77 -11.43
C VAL A 183 -21.83 -1.43 -11.58
N CYS A 184 -22.42 -0.55 -12.39
CA CYS A 184 -21.82 0.71 -12.80
C CYS A 184 -22.41 1.87 -12.00
N HIS A 185 -21.56 2.62 -11.28
CA HIS A 185 -21.97 3.86 -10.62
C HIS A 185 -22.24 4.99 -11.64
N GLY A 186 -21.34 5.15 -12.58
CA GLY A 186 -21.32 6.14 -13.66
C GLY A 186 -19.92 6.26 -14.24
N VAL A 187 -19.76 6.88 -15.39
CA VAL A 187 -18.49 7.04 -16.09
C VAL A 187 -17.99 8.48 -16.03
N PRO A 188 -16.78 8.72 -15.50
CA PRO A 188 -16.15 10.04 -15.45
C PRO A 188 -15.68 10.53 -16.82
N SER A 189 -15.52 11.86 -16.92
CA SER A 189 -15.07 12.55 -18.13
C SER A 189 -13.61 12.21 -18.47
N PRO A 190 -13.33 11.81 -19.74
CA PRO A 190 -11.96 11.63 -20.24
C PRO A 190 -11.15 12.95 -20.23
N LYS A 191 -11.78 14.11 -20.44
CA LYS A 191 -11.11 15.42 -20.38
C LYS A 191 -10.61 15.73 -18.96
N VAL A 192 -11.43 15.47 -17.95
CA VAL A 192 -11.03 15.64 -16.53
C VAL A 192 -9.89 14.70 -16.18
N TRP A 193 -9.94 13.45 -16.68
CA TRP A 193 -8.85 12.48 -16.52
C TRP A 193 -7.56 12.96 -17.15
N GLY A 194 -7.60 13.44 -18.41
CA GLY A 194 -6.43 14.01 -19.10
C GLY A 194 -5.81 15.17 -18.32
N LYS A 195 -6.62 16.13 -17.86
CA LYS A 195 -6.15 17.28 -17.06
C LYS A 195 -5.54 16.84 -15.73
N TYR A 196 -6.11 15.82 -15.08
CA TYR A 196 -5.54 15.23 -13.87
C TYR A 196 -4.18 14.58 -14.13
N LEU A 197 -4.02 13.85 -15.24
CA LEU A 197 -2.73 13.25 -15.65
C LEU A 197 -1.68 14.32 -15.95
N GLU A 198 -2.06 15.40 -16.64
CA GLU A 198 -1.14 16.52 -16.90
C GLU A 198 -0.64 17.16 -15.62
N GLN A 199 -1.53 17.38 -14.65
CA GLN A 199 -1.15 17.91 -13.34
C GLN A 199 -0.24 16.95 -12.60
N LEU A 200 -0.53 15.64 -12.60
CA LEU A 200 0.36 14.64 -11.99
C LEU A 200 1.74 14.62 -12.65
N LYS A 201 1.80 14.68 -13.99
CA LYS A 201 3.08 14.75 -14.73
C LYS A 201 3.86 16.01 -14.38
N ALA A 202 3.17 17.15 -14.24
CA ALA A 202 3.80 18.41 -13.82
C ALA A 202 4.35 18.34 -12.38
N ASP A 203 3.60 17.72 -11.46
CA ASP A 203 4.03 17.52 -10.07
C ASP A 203 5.23 16.56 -9.97
N ILE A 204 5.27 15.49 -10.79
CA ILE A 204 6.40 14.57 -10.91
C ILE A 204 7.65 15.33 -11.37
N ARG A 205 7.54 16.14 -12.48
CA ARG A 205 8.67 16.92 -13.01
C ARG A 205 9.20 17.94 -12.01
N LYS A 206 8.33 18.64 -11.27
CA LYS A 206 8.72 19.60 -10.22
C LYS A 206 9.47 18.95 -9.08
N LYS A 207 9.16 17.69 -8.77
CA LYS A 207 9.80 16.94 -7.68
C LYS A 207 11.05 16.18 -8.13
N GLY A 208 11.30 16.06 -9.43
CA GLY A 208 12.38 15.25 -9.99
C GLY A 208 12.17 13.73 -9.80
N ASP A 209 10.91 13.31 -9.64
CA ASP A 209 10.52 11.91 -9.46
C ASP A 209 10.26 11.25 -10.82
N ASP A 210 10.50 9.94 -10.94
CA ASP A 210 10.17 9.16 -12.15
C ASP A 210 8.75 8.60 -12.11
N SER A 211 8.11 8.60 -10.94
CA SER A 211 6.74 8.09 -10.76
C SER A 211 6.04 8.73 -9.55
N VAL A 212 4.70 8.79 -9.59
CA VAL A 212 3.88 9.26 -8.48
C VAL A 212 2.84 8.20 -8.12
N TYR A 213 2.82 7.79 -6.86
CA TYR A 213 1.72 7.02 -6.28
C TYR A 213 0.75 7.96 -5.56
N VAL A 214 -0.49 8.05 -6.04
CA VAL A 214 -1.54 8.83 -5.38
C VAL A 214 -2.54 7.87 -4.74
N PRO A 215 -2.56 7.75 -3.41
CA PRO A 215 -3.58 6.96 -2.72
C PRO A 215 -4.98 7.40 -3.12
N PHE A 216 -5.91 6.47 -3.27
CA PHE A 216 -7.30 6.75 -3.67
C PHE A 216 -7.93 7.91 -2.88
N ARG A 217 -7.80 7.90 -1.56
CA ARG A 217 -8.34 8.95 -0.66
C ARG A 217 -7.68 10.32 -0.82
N LYS A 218 -6.47 10.37 -1.37
CA LYS A 218 -5.74 11.61 -1.64
C LYS A 218 -5.93 12.09 -3.09
N SER A 219 -6.51 11.25 -3.94
CA SER A 219 -6.80 11.60 -5.33
C SER A 219 -7.99 12.54 -5.41
N HIS A 220 -7.75 13.77 -5.85
CA HIS A 220 -8.82 14.73 -6.11
C HIS A 220 -9.71 14.26 -7.27
N TYR A 221 -9.17 13.53 -8.23
CA TYR A 221 -9.95 12.89 -9.28
C TYR A 221 -11.00 11.92 -8.70
N MET A 222 -10.56 11.04 -7.79
CA MET A 222 -11.48 10.11 -7.13
C MET A 222 -12.48 10.82 -6.21
N LYS A 223 -12.04 11.90 -5.55
CA LYS A 223 -12.93 12.77 -4.78
C LYS A 223 -14.03 13.38 -5.64
N ALA A 224 -13.69 13.84 -6.85
CA ALA A 224 -14.66 14.39 -7.82
C ALA A 224 -15.61 13.29 -8.35
N PHE A 225 -15.10 12.08 -8.59
CA PHE A 225 -15.89 10.91 -8.98
C PHE A 225 -16.91 10.52 -7.90
N LEU A 226 -16.47 10.36 -6.67
CA LEU A 226 -17.33 10.00 -5.53
C LEU A 226 -18.34 11.08 -5.16
N ALA A 227 -18.07 12.33 -5.55
CA ALA A 227 -19.01 13.44 -5.42
C ALA A 227 -19.97 13.57 -6.61
N ASP A 228 -19.90 12.66 -7.57
CA ASP A 228 -20.70 12.61 -8.79
C ASP A 228 -20.55 13.83 -9.73
N ILE A 229 -19.59 14.74 -9.50
CA ILE A 229 -19.48 16.01 -10.24
C ILE A 229 -18.89 15.88 -11.65
N ILE A 230 -18.21 14.76 -11.95
CA ILE A 230 -17.51 14.55 -13.22
C ILE A 230 -18.13 13.43 -14.07
N LEU A 231 -19.32 12.98 -13.71
CA LEU A 231 -20.00 11.91 -14.45
C LEU A 231 -20.65 12.43 -15.74
N ARG A 232 -20.77 11.51 -16.70
CA ARG A 232 -21.51 11.74 -17.94
C ARG A 232 -22.97 12.11 -17.64
N PRO A 233 -23.57 13.09 -18.35
CA PRO A 233 -24.95 13.50 -18.12
C PRO A 233 -25.97 12.34 -18.10
N SER A 234 -25.83 11.37 -19.01
CA SER A 234 -26.72 10.20 -19.06
C SER A 234 -26.62 9.26 -17.85
N CYS A 235 -25.54 9.35 -17.05
CA CYS A 235 -25.40 8.52 -15.84
C CYS A 235 -26.36 8.95 -14.72
N TYR A 236 -26.84 10.21 -14.73
CA TYR A 236 -27.82 10.69 -13.76
C TYR A 236 -29.24 10.24 -14.07
N GLU A 237 -29.51 9.83 -15.35
CA GLU A 237 -30.77 9.27 -15.82
C GLU A 237 -30.53 7.92 -16.49
N CYS A 238 -29.66 7.08 -15.95
CA CYS A 238 -29.18 5.87 -16.60
C CYS A 238 -30.33 4.92 -16.98
N LYS A 239 -30.42 4.62 -18.27
CA LYS A 239 -31.48 3.78 -18.85
C LYS A 239 -31.07 2.31 -19.02
N SER A 240 -29.86 1.93 -18.58
CA SER A 240 -29.30 0.58 -18.75
C SER A 240 -29.12 -0.21 -17.46
N LYS A 241 -29.42 0.37 -16.28
CA LYS A 241 -29.43 -0.30 -14.98
C LYS A 241 -30.65 -1.20 -14.79
N GLY A 242 -30.67 -2.03 -13.71
CA GLY A 242 -31.79 -2.89 -13.40
C GLY A 242 -31.95 -4.06 -14.40
N GLY A 243 -30.86 -4.68 -14.83
CA GLY A 243 -30.86 -5.81 -15.77
C GLY A 243 -31.20 -5.47 -17.22
N ARG A 244 -31.42 -4.17 -17.52
CA ARG A 244 -31.80 -3.71 -18.89
C ARG A 244 -30.70 -3.83 -19.93
N SER A 245 -29.44 -4.06 -19.50
CA SER A 245 -28.33 -4.38 -20.41
C SER A 245 -28.51 -5.69 -21.15
N ASN A 246 -29.27 -6.62 -20.56
CA ASN A 246 -29.48 -8.00 -21.01
C ASN A 246 -28.17 -8.78 -21.08
N SER A 247 -27.21 -8.49 -20.20
CA SER A 247 -26.00 -9.28 -20.02
C SER A 247 -26.32 -10.69 -19.51
N ASP A 248 -25.44 -11.65 -19.79
CA ASP A 248 -25.57 -13.01 -19.27
C ASP A 248 -25.14 -13.07 -17.80
N ILE A 249 -24.10 -12.29 -17.44
CA ILE A 249 -23.57 -12.18 -16.08
C ILE A 249 -23.34 -10.71 -15.75
N THR A 250 -23.61 -10.31 -14.49
CA THR A 250 -23.19 -9.00 -13.94
C THR A 250 -22.25 -9.22 -12.78
N LEU A 251 -21.06 -8.58 -12.82
CA LEU A 251 -20.08 -8.64 -11.75
C LEU A 251 -20.12 -7.36 -10.91
N ALA A 252 -19.84 -7.49 -9.61
CA ALA A 252 -19.70 -6.36 -8.70
C ALA A 252 -18.87 -6.74 -7.48
N ASP A 253 -18.47 -5.71 -6.70
CA ASP A 253 -18.04 -5.94 -5.34
C ASP A 253 -19.25 -6.24 -4.46
N PHE A 254 -19.13 -7.22 -3.56
CA PHE A 254 -20.21 -7.57 -2.67
C PHE A 254 -20.23 -6.62 -1.45
N TRP A 255 -20.83 -5.46 -1.61
CA TRP A 255 -20.99 -4.53 -0.49
C TRP A 255 -21.94 -5.10 0.57
N GLY A 256 -21.50 -5.09 1.83
CA GLY A 256 -22.27 -5.63 2.94
C GLY A 256 -22.11 -7.14 3.12
N ILE A 257 -21.10 -7.78 2.50
CA ILE A 257 -20.80 -9.20 2.64
C ILE A 257 -20.73 -9.63 4.11
N SER A 258 -20.07 -8.87 4.98
CA SER A 258 -19.97 -9.14 6.43
C SER A 258 -21.31 -9.20 7.16
N SER A 259 -22.37 -8.62 6.59
CA SER A 259 -23.72 -8.66 7.17
C SER A 259 -24.52 -9.86 6.70
N ILE A 260 -24.13 -10.48 5.57
CA ILE A 260 -24.84 -11.60 4.93
C ILE A 260 -24.05 -12.88 5.10
N PHE A 261 -22.75 -12.88 4.77
CA PHE A 261 -21.82 -14.00 4.90
C PHE A 261 -20.52 -13.54 5.56
N PRO A 262 -20.49 -13.37 6.90
CA PRO A 262 -19.30 -12.88 7.61
C PRO A 262 -18.03 -13.69 7.33
N GLU A 263 -18.19 -15.01 7.12
CA GLU A 263 -17.10 -15.96 6.82
C GLU A 263 -16.48 -15.79 5.43
N MET A 264 -17.11 -15.00 4.55
CA MET A 264 -16.57 -14.64 3.23
C MET A 264 -15.99 -13.23 3.21
N ASP A 265 -15.95 -12.54 4.34
CA ASP A 265 -15.38 -11.19 4.50
C ASP A 265 -13.96 -11.29 5.10
N ASP A 266 -13.00 -11.65 4.27
CA ASP A 266 -11.58 -11.79 4.65
C ASP A 266 -10.70 -10.60 4.24
N ASP A 267 -11.31 -9.44 3.99
CA ASP A 267 -10.68 -8.19 3.55
C ASP A 267 -9.92 -8.25 2.21
N LYS A 268 -9.96 -9.39 1.49
CA LYS A 268 -9.31 -9.53 0.17
C LYS A 268 -10.27 -9.29 -1.02
N GLY A 269 -11.52 -8.98 -0.73
CA GLY A 269 -12.59 -8.76 -1.72
C GLY A 269 -13.37 -10.02 -2.06
N THR A 270 -14.69 -9.88 -2.08
CA THR A 270 -15.65 -10.91 -2.53
C THR A 270 -16.46 -10.35 -3.67
N SER A 271 -16.53 -11.08 -4.78
CA SER A 271 -17.36 -10.71 -5.92
C SER A 271 -18.82 -11.03 -5.66
N MET A 272 -19.70 -10.11 -6.04
CA MET A 272 -21.12 -10.36 -6.23
C MET A 272 -21.33 -10.70 -7.69
N VAL A 273 -21.94 -11.85 -7.97
CA VAL A 273 -22.19 -12.36 -9.31
C VAL A 273 -23.69 -12.49 -9.49
N PHE A 274 -24.28 -11.68 -10.35
CA PHE A 274 -25.64 -11.88 -10.82
C PHE A 274 -25.61 -12.81 -12.05
N VAL A 275 -26.24 -13.94 -11.95
CA VAL A 275 -26.49 -14.86 -13.05
C VAL A 275 -27.81 -14.44 -13.68
N ASN A 276 -27.76 -13.89 -14.89
CA ASN A 276 -28.91 -13.27 -15.52
C ASN A 276 -29.61 -14.17 -16.55
N THR A 277 -28.91 -15.19 -17.08
CA THR A 277 -29.43 -16.13 -18.09
C THR A 277 -28.94 -17.55 -17.80
N ASP A 278 -29.62 -18.55 -18.41
CA ASP A 278 -29.16 -19.95 -18.35
C ASP A 278 -27.78 -20.12 -19.01
N LYS A 279 -27.47 -19.33 -20.04
CA LYS A 279 -26.15 -19.30 -20.66
C LYS A 279 -25.10 -18.78 -19.69
N GLY A 280 -25.43 -17.73 -18.92
CA GLY A 280 -24.56 -17.23 -17.85
C GLY A 280 -24.37 -18.27 -16.73
N ALA A 281 -25.40 -19.02 -16.37
CA ALA A 281 -25.31 -20.12 -15.42
C ALA A 281 -24.36 -21.22 -15.91
N SER A 282 -24.48 -21.58 -17.19
CA SER A 282 -23.64 -22.61 -17.82
C SER A 282 -22.17 -22.21 -18.01
N ALA A 283 -21.89 -20.90 -18.00
CA ALA A 283 -20.51 -20.37 -18.10
C ALA A 283 -19.76 -20.35 -16.76
N LEU A 284 -20.43 -20.67 -15.65
CA LEU A 284 -19.87 -20.66 -14.31
C LEU A 284 -19.64 -22.10 -13.82
N ASP A 285 -18.39 -22.57 -13.86
CA ASP A 285 -18.00 -23.82 -13.19
C ASP A 285 -17.83 -23.57 -11.68
N LEU A 286 -18.82 -23.97 -10.88
CA LEU A 286 -18.82 -23.81 -9.43
C LEU A 286 -17.67 -24.57 -8.72
N ALA A 287 -16.99 -25.48 -9.43
CA ALA A 287 -15.83 -26.17 -8.87
C ALA A 287 -14.56 -25.28 -8.83
N THR A 288 -14.49 -24.24 -9.66
CA THR A 288 -13.30 -23.38 -9.79
C THR A 288 -13.21 -22.26 -8.75
N PHE A 289 -14.31 -21.95 -8.07
CA PHE A 289 -14.37 -20.88 -7.05
C PHE A 289 -15.22 -21.29 -5.84
N SER A 290 -15.05 -20.58 -4.74
CA SER A 290 -15.91 -20.73 -3.56
C SER A 290 -17.08 -19.77 -3.68
N SER A 291 -18.31 -20.27 -3.48
CA SER A 291 -19.51 -19.43 -3.59
C SER A 291 -20.58 -19.77 -2.56
N LYS A 292 -21.41 -18.75 -2.27
CA LYS A 292 -22.68 -18.90 -1.52
C LYS A 292 -23.78 -18.11 -2.24
N GLU A 293 -24.96 -18.70 -2.31
CA GLU A 293 -26.13 -18.05 -2.90
C GLU A 293 -26.77 -17.10 -1.89
N ALA A 294 -27.16 -15.91 -2.34
CA ALA A 294 -27.80 -14.87 -1.55
C ALA A 294 -29.12 -14.46 -2.18
N ALA A 295 -30.09 -14.08 -1.36
CA ALA A 295 -31.38 -13.56 -1.87
C ALA A 295 -31.20 -12.14 -2.43
N TYR A 296 -31.66 -11.89 -3.66
CA TYR A 296 -31.53 -10.60 -4.34
C TYR A 296 -32.10 -9.44 -3.52
N GLU A 297 -33.24 -9.63 -2.88
CA GLU A 297 -33.89 -8.59 -2.06
C GLU A 297 -33.05 -8.18 -0.82
N GLN A 298 -32.22 -9.06 -0.29
CA GLN A 298 -31.32 -8.73 0.81
C GLN A 298 -30.14 -7.87 0.36
N ILE A 299 -29.72 -8.02 -0.91
CA ILE A 299 -28.54 -7.36 -1.49
C ILE A 299 -28.90 -6.02 -2.08
N LYS A 300 -30.07 -5.90 -2.70
CA LYS A 300 -30.57 -4.71 -3.40
C LYS A 300 -30.43 -3.40 -2.59
N PRO A 301 -30.77 -3.35 -1.27
CA PRO A 301 -30.55 -2.15 -0.46
C PRO A 301 -29.08 -1.81 -0.20
N LEU A 302 -28.19 -2.81 -0.22
CA LEU A 302 -26.75 -2.64 0.05
C LEU A 302 -25.97 -2.17 -1.18
N ASN A 303 -26.52 -2.45 -2.39
CA ASN A 303 -25.90 -2.15 -3.68
C ASN A 303 -26.83 -1.28 -4.57
N PRO A 304 -27.17 -0.05 -4.17
CA PRO A 304 -28.15 0.77 -4.88
C PRO A 304 -27.74 1.10 -6.32
N SER A 305 -26.46 1.07 -6.66
CA SER A 305 -25.96 1.29 -8.02
C SER A 305 -26.41 0.24 -9.04
N CYS A 306 -26.93 -0.91 -8.59
CA CYS A 306 -27.51 -1.94 -9.46
C CYS A 306 -28.76 -1.42 -10.21
N TYR A 307 -29.57 -0.57 -9.56
CA TYR A 307 -30.88 -0.14 -10.06
C TYR A 307 -31.10 1.39 -10.00
N ARG A 308 -30.35 2.13 -9.17
CA ARG A 308 -30.47 3.59 -9.04
C ARG A 308 -29.38 4.32 -9.81
N SER A 309 -29.75 5.40 -10.48
CA SER A 309 -28.83 6.35 -11.10
C SER A 309 -28.11 7.18 -10.04
N ALA A 310 -26.93 7.69 -10.36
CA ALA A 310 -26.25 8.71 -9.57
C ALA A 310 -27.11 9.97 -9.45
N SER A 311 -26.93 10.75 -8.40
CA SER A 311 -27.65 12.02 -8.24
C SER A 311 -26.87 13.16 -8.87
N ARG A 312 -27.49 14.01 -9.72
CA ARG A 312 -26.81 15.16 -10.32
C ARG A 312 -26.51 16.23 -9.26
N PRO A 313 -25.21 16.54 -8.98
CA PRO A 313 -24.86 17.56 -8.01
C PRO A 313 -25.13 18.97 -8.52
N ALA A 314 -25.57 19.87 -7.63
CA ALA A 314 -25.84 21.26 -7.98
C ALA A 314 -24.56 22.00 -8.50
N ASN A 315 -23.39 21.60 -8.04
CA ASN A 315 -22.11 22.24 -8.40
C ASN A 315 -21.48 21.67 -9.67
N ARG A 316 -22.14 20.70 -10.33
CA ARG A 316 -21.57 20.05 -11.53
C ARG A 316 -21.33 21.05 -12.66
N GLN A 317 -22.32 21.90 -12.95
CA GLN A 317 -22.18 22.89 -14.03
C GLN A 317 -21.03 23.86 -13.74
N MET A 318 -20.98 24.42 -12.53
CA MET A 318 -19.88 25.30 -12.10
C MET A 318 -18.50 24.63 -12.26
N PHE A 319 -18.41 23.32 -12.01
CA PHE A 319 -17.17 22.58 -12.18
C PHE A 319 -16.72 22.58 -13.65
N PHE A 320 -17.60 22.22 -14.59
CA PHE A 320 -17.24 22.14 -16.00
C PHE A 320 -17.05 23.54 -16.64
N ASP A 321 -17.81 24.54 -16.23
CA ASP A 321 -17.62 25.93 -16.68
C ASP A 321 -16.26 26.51 -16.24
N SER A 322 -15.73 26.06 -15.12
CA SER A 322 -14.42 26.48 -14.61
C SER A 322 -13.25 25.57 -15.03
N LEU A 323 -13.53 24.42 -15.66
CA LEU A 323 -12.52 23.39 -15.93
C LEU A 323 -11.41 23.88 -16.86
N ASP A 324 -11.74 24.61 -17.92
CA ASP A 324 -10.78 25.07 -18.91
C ASP A 324 -9.94 26.27 -18.41
N SER A 325 -10.52 27.09 -17.55
CA SER A 325 -9.88 28.28 -17.00
C SER A 325 -9.06 28.04 -15.73
N THR A 326 -9.06 26.81 -15.20
CA THR A 326 -8.29 26.51 -13.98
C THR A 326 -6.93 25.91 -14.29
N ASP A 327 -5.88 26.41 -13.62
CA ASP A 327 -4.55 25.81 -13.65
C ASP A 327 -4.35 24.74 -12.57
N ASP A 328 -5.24 24.68 -11.56
CA ASP A 328 -5.21 23.71 -10.47
C ASP A 328 -6.56 22.99 -10.32
N LEU A 329 -6.59 21.78 -10.85
CA LEU A 329 -7.75 20.88 -10.75
C LEU A 329 -8.08 20.52 -9.29
N ASN A 330 -7.07 20.39 -8.42
CA ASN A 330 -7.27 20.01 -7.02
C ASN A 330 -8.08 21.10 -6.27
N THR A 331 -7.71 22.36 -6.46
CA THR A 331 -8.44 23.51 -5.89
C THR A 331 -9.86 23.59 -6.43
N LEU A 332 -10.05 23.36 -7.73
CA LEU A 332 -11.39 23.34 -8.33
C LEU A 332 -12.28 22.23 -7.74
N VAL A 333 -11.75 21.02 -7.61
CA VAL A 333 -12.46 19.90 -6.99
C VAL A 333 -12.82 20.23 -5.54
N ASP A 334 -11.89 20.78 -4.76
CA ASP A 334 -12.13 21.15 -3.37
C ASP A 334 -13.23 22.20 -3.25
N ARG A 335 -13.23 23.20 -4.11
CA ARG A 335 -14.29 24.23 -4.17
C ARG A 335 -15.66 23.62 -4.47
N CYS A 336 -15.73 22.73 -5.45
CA CYS A 336 -16.98 22.13 -5.89
C CYS A 336 -17.51 21.02 -4.98
N THR A 337 -16.64 20.42 -4.15
CA THR A 337 -17.01 19.35 -3.21
C THR A 337 -17.16 19.82 -1.77
N ARG A 338 -16.90 21.11 -1.46
CA ARG A 338 -17.11 21.66 -0.11
C ARG A 338 -18.59 21.53 0.31
N TRP A 339 -18.79 20.89 1.44
CA TRP A 339 -20.11 20.80 2.04
C TRP A 339 -20.54 22.19 2.55
N THR A 340 -21.68 22.67 2.09
CA THR A 340 -22.28 23.89 2.66
C THR A 340 -22.59 23.67 4.14
N PHE A 341 -22.50 24.74 4.94
CA PHE A 341 -22.79 24.72 6.39
C PHE A 341 -24.14 24.05 6.70
N ARG A 342 -25.17 24.29 5.87
CA ARG A 342 -26.49 23.62 5.97
C ARG A 342 -26.42 22.10 5.77
N LYS A 343 -25.59 21.59 4.85
CA LYS A 343 -25.39 20.14 4.66
C LYS A 343 -24.61 19.53 5.81
N ARG A 344 -23.61 20.25 6.36
CA ARG A 344 -22.91 19.83 7.59
C ARG A 344 -23.85 19.73 8.78
N LEU A 345 -24.70 20.76 8.99
CA LEU A 345 -25.69 20.76 10.07
C LEU A 345 -26.72 19.64 9.90
N LYS A 346 -27.29 19.47 8.69
CA LYS A 346 -28.22 18.37 8.41
C LYS A 346 -27.63 17.00 8.69
N ASN A 347 -26.35 16.80 8.37
CA ASN A 347 -25.70 15.52 8.63
C ASN A 347 -25.44 15.32 10.13
N ILE A 348 -25.02 16.36 10.85
CA ILE A 348 -24.89 16.34 12.30
C ILE A 348 -26.25 16.07 12.97
N CYS A 349 -27.31 16.76 12.55
CA CYS A 349 -28.66 16.51 13.05
C CYS A 349 -29.15 15.09 12.73
N ARG A 350 -28.85 14.55 11.54
CA ARG A 350 -29.22 13.19 11.15
C ARG A 350 -28.46 12.13 11.98
N VAL A 351 -27.20 12.37 12.28
CA VAL A 351 -26.39 11.51 13.16
C VAL A 351 -26.88 11.59 14.59
N LEU A 352 -27.21 12.79 15.08
CA LEU A 352 -27.78 12.99 16.42
C LEU A 352 -29.17 12.38 16.55
N LEU A 353 -30.07 12.55 15.57
CA LEU A 353 -31.39 11.93 15.56
C LEU A 353 -31.29 10.40 15.53
N ARG A 354 -30.37 9.84 14.77
CA ARG A 354 -30.10 8.38 14.80
C ARG A 354 -29.56 7.91 16.16
N LYS A 355 -28.77 8.73 16.87
CA LYS A 355 -28.34 8.44 18.25
C LYS A 355 -29.52 8.52 19.25
N ILE A 356 -30.40 9.50 19.10
CA ILE A 356 -31.59 9.69 19.97
C ILE A 356 -32.64 8.60 19.71
N GLN A 357 -32.85 8.18 18.47
CA GLN A 357 -33.72 7.03 18.17
C GLN A 357 -33.18 5.71 18.73
N ARG A 358 -31.84 5.53 18.79
CA ARG A 358 -31.20 4.38 19.45
C ARG A 358 -31.36 4.36 20.97
N SER A 359 -31.51 5.51 21.62
CA SER A 359 -31.72 5.57 23.09
C SER A 359 -33.16 5.38 23.51
N LYS A 360 -34.15 5.40 22.62
CA LYS A 360 -35.56 5.17 22.92
C LYS A 360 -36.06 3.75 22.69
N THR A 361 -35.22 2.84 22.18
CA THR A 361 -35.57 1.43 21.90
C THR A 361 -34.87 0.42 22.80
N THR A 362 -34.43 0.83 23.98
CA THR A 362 -33.93 -0.10 25.01
C THR A 362 -34.97 -0.37 26.07
N SER A 363 -36.04 -1.05 25.70
CA SER A 363 -36.84 -1.88 26.60
C SER A 363 -37.61 -2.87 25.69
N ASP A 364 -36.98 -3.85 25.20
CA ASP A 364 -37.44 -5.23 25.14
C ASP A 364 -36.34 -6.15 24.61
N SER A 365 -36.30 -7.33 25.21
CA SER A 365 -35.26 -8.33 25.07
C SER A 365 -35.17 -8.93 23.66
N THR A 366 -33.95 -9.30 23.29
CA THR A 366 -33.61 -10.25 22.23
C THR A 366 -33.81 -9.82 20.78
N ILE A 367 -33.12 -8.76 20.36
CA ILE A 367 -32.63 -8.65 18.96
C ILE A 367 -31.21 -8.10 19.00
N LYS A 368 -30.25 -8.95 18.63
CA LYS A 368 -28.85 -8.55 18.43
C LYS A 368 -28.78 -7.34 17.50
N SER A 369 -28.24 -6.26 18.00
CA SER A 369 -28.04 -5.00 17.28
C SER A 369 -27.28 -5.22 15.98
N ILE A 370 -27.96 -5.08 14.85
CA ILE A 370 -27.32 -4.85 13.54
C ILE A 370 -26.74 -3.44 13.62
N SER A 371 -25.46 -3.33 13.90
CA SER A 371 -24.75 -2.08 13.75
C SER A 371 -24.54 -1.86 12.27
N PHE A 372 -25.30 -0.96 11.66
CA PHE A 372 -24.91 -0.37 10.38
C PHE A 372 -23.61 0.43 10.59
N ARG A 373 -22.48 -0.25 10.47
CA ARG A 373 -21.24 0.41 10.11
C ARG A 373 -21.42 0.89 8.68
N ASP A 374 -21.16 2.17 8.47
CA ASP A 374 -21.16 2.79 7.14
C ASP A 374 -19.97 2.20 6.37
N LYS A 375 -20.21 1.07 5.71
CA LYS A 375 -19.20 0.33 4.96
C LYS A 375 -19.18 0.84 3.52
N SER A 376 -18.37 1.86 3.30
CA SER A 376 -17.72 2.11 2.01
C SER A 376 -16.36 1.37 1.99
N GLU A 377 -16.37 0.11 2.40
CA GLU A 377 -15.18 -0.73 2.51
C GLU A 377 -15.24 -1.86 1.47
N GLY A 378 -14.29 -1.88 0.56
CA GLY A 378 -14.13 -2.95 -0.42
C GLY A 378 -13.49 -2.50 -1.71
N TRP A 379 -12.26 -1.98 -1.65
CA TRP A 379 -11.44 -1.75 -2.85
C TRP A 379 -9.97 -1.97 -2.49
N SER A 380 -9.51 -3.19 -2.49
CA SER A 380 -8.10 -3.50 -2.40
C SER A 380 -7.70 -4.35 -3.60
N SER A 381 -6.86 -3.83 -4.41
CA SER A 381 -5.73 -4.41 -5.12
C SER A 381 -5.26 -3.62 -6.33
N TYR A 382 -5.44 -2.32 -6.36
CA TYR A 382 -4.67 -1.39 -7.19
C TYR A 382 -4.62 -0.04 -6.49
N GLY A 383 -3.92 0.03 -5.33
CA GLY A 383 -3.66 1.28 -4.65
C GLY A 383 -4.88 2.08 -4.16
N LEU A 384 -6.09 1.50 -4.15
CA LEU A 384 -7.35 2.16 -3.86
C LEU A 384 -8.13 1.34 -2.82
N SER A 385 -7.60 1.23 -1.59
CA SER A 385 -8.31 0.63 -0.46
C SER A 385 -9.04 1.70 0.35
N ILE A 386 -10.33 1.53 0.60
CA ILE A 386 -11.11 2.43 1.47
C ILE A 386 -11.67 1.65 2.64
N LYS A 387 -11.27 2.05 3.86
CA LYS A 387 -11.98 1.75 5.09
C LYS A 387 -12.48 3.04 5.74
N THR A 388 -13.75 3.16 6.03
CA THR A 388 -14.36 4.25 6.80
C THR A 388 -14.81 3.74 8.17
N GLY A 389 -13.84 3.38 8.99
CA GLY A 389 -13.87 3.60 10.44
C GLY A 389 -12.74 4.57 10.70
N ARG A 390 -12.85 5.48 11.66
CA ARG A 390 -11.70 6.26 12.13
C ARG A 390 -10.64 5.24 12.57
N LYS A 391 -9.64 4.99 11.71
CA LYS A 391 -8.54 4.10 12.07
C LYS A 391 -7.85 4.70 13.27
N MET A 392 -7.59 3.88 14.27
CA MET A 392 -6.74 4.27 15.39
C MET A 392 -5.42 4.78 14.83
N LYS A 393 -5.04 6.01 15.17
CA LYS A 393 -3.79 6.60 14.68
C LYS A 393 -2.66 6.26 15.63
N ILE A 394 -1.66 5.55 15.10
CA ILE A 394 -0.48 5.09 15.84
C ILE A 394 0.74 5.92 15.44
N GLY A 395 1.44 6.48 16.45
CA GLY A 395 2.75 7.09 16.28
C GLY A 395 3.85 6.15 16.73
N ILE A 396 4.74 5.74 15.82
CA ILE A 396 5.94 4.96 16.18
C ILE A 396 7.06 5.91 16.55
N LEU A 397 7.73 5.66 17.67
CA LEU A 397 8.94 6.35 18.10
C LEU A 397 10.10 5.35 18.20
N THR A 398 11.08 5.50 17.35
CA THR A 398 12.27 4.64 17.27
C THR A 398 13.54 5.47 17.08
N GLN A 399 14.69 4.83 16.82
CA GLN A 399 15.92 5.53 16.46
C GLN A 399 15.73 6.34 15.15
N PRO A 400 16.50 7.44 14.97
CA PRO A 400 16.35 8.32 13.82
C PRO A 400 16.50 7.60 12.47
N LEU A 401 15.67 7.94 11.51
CA LEU A 401 15.64 7.36 10.16
C LEU A 401 16.82 7.89 9.31
N ARG A 402 18.00 7.29 9.42
CA ARG A 402 19.23 7.77 8.75
C ARG A 402 19.84 6.71 7.83
N THR A 403 20.97 6.14 8.24
CA THR A 403 21.81 5.24 7.41
C THR A 403 21.93 3.82 7.96
N ASN A 404 21.34 3.54 9.10
CA ASN A 404 21.34 2.21 9.71
C ASN A 404 20.32 1.30 9.01
N TYR A 405 20.78 0.40 8.13
CA TYR A 405 19.90 -0.51 7.37
C TYR A 405 18.94 -1.29 8.27
N GLY A 406 19.43 -1.90 9.34
CA GLY A 406 18.62 -2.62 10.30
C GLY A 406 17.59 -1.73 10.99
N GLY A 407 17.99 -0.51 11.38
CA GLY A 407 17.10 0.49 11.97
C GLY A 407 15.98 0.92 11.02
N LEU A 408 16.26 1.04 9.73
CA LEU A 408 15.25 1.35 8.70
C LEU A 408 14.30 0.17 8.48
N LEU A 409 14.84 -1.05 8.36
CA LEU A 409 14.07 -2.25 8.07
C LEU A 409 13.18 -2.69 9.24
N GLN A 410 13.62 -2.54 10.50
CA GLN A 410 12.79 -2.82 11.67
C GLN A 410 11.59 -1.84 11.74
N ASN A 411 11.81 -0.57 11.42
CA ASN A 411 10.74 0.42 11.38
C ASN A 411 9.76 0.12 10.22
N TYR A 412 10.29 -0.18 9.04
CA TYR A 412 9.49 -0.62 7.90
C TYR A 412 8.63 -1.84 8.28
N ALA A 413 9.24 -2.87 8.86
CA ALA A 413 8.55 -4.10 9.24
C ALA A 413 7.43 -3.84 10.26
N LEU A 414 7.70 -3.08 11.32
CA LEU A 414 6.69 -2.72 12.32
C LEU A 414 5.54 -1.94 11.69
N GLN A 415 5.84 -0.96 10.82
CA GLN A 415 4.79 -0.25 10.10
C GLN A 415 3.95 -1.18 9.23
N GLN A 416 4.58 -2.11 8.48
CA GLN A 416 3.85 -3.02 7.60
C GLN A 416 2.91 -3.95 8.39
N ILE A 417 3.35 -4.48 9.52
CA ILE A 417 2.50 -5.31 10.40
C ILE A 417 1.28 -4.52 10.88
N LEU A 418 1.50 -3.31 11.39
CA LEU A 418 0.42 -2.46 11.90
C LEU A 418 -0.50 -1.95 10.78
N ILE A 419 0.03 -1.62 9.61
CA ILE A 419 -0.77 -1.21 8.44
C ILE A 419 -1.63 -2.38 7.94
N ARG A 420 -1.06 -3.59 7.85
CA ARG A 420 -1.80 -4.82 7.47
C ARG A 420 -2.88 -5.16 8.48
N ALA A 421 -2.66 -4.86 9.75
CA ALA A 421 -3.67 -4.98 10.81
C ALA A 421 -4.74 -3.87 10.80
N GLY A 422 -4.67 -2.94 9.83
CA GLY A 422 -5.71 -1.95 9.60
C GLY A 422 -5.50 -0.59 10.28
N PHE A 423 -4.41 -0.34 10.98
CA PHE A 423 -4.13 0.92 11.68
C PHE A 423 -3.62 2.03 10.73
N ASP A 424 -3.81 3.30 11.12
CA ASP A 424 -3.18 4.46 10.48
C ASP A 424 -1.87 4.77 11.20
N VAL A 425 -0.74 4.45 10.59
CA VAL A 425 0.58 4.42 11.24
C VAL A 425 1.53 5.40 10.58
N GLU A 426 2.25 6.18 11.38
CA GLU A 426 3.39 6.96 10.91
C GLU A 426 4.51 6.96 11.96
N THR A 427 5.76 7.04 11.53
CA THR A 427 6.91 7.17 12.42
C THR A 427 7.16 8.64 12.71
N ILE A 428 7.32 8.96 13.99
CA ILE A 428 7.74 10.27 14.46
C ILE A 428 9.26 10.34 14.32
N ASP A 429 9.73 10.90 13.19
CA ASP A 429 11.18 11.05 12.96
C ASP A 429 11.75 12.18 13.82
N TRP A 430 13.00 12.01 14.26
CA TRP A 430 13.65 12.96 15.11
C TRP A 430 15.17 13.02 14.89
N GLY A 431 15.79 14.11 15.30
CA GLY A 431 17.22 14.32 15.22
C GLY A 431 17.77 15.05 16.45
N GLU A 432 19.08 15.00 16.65
CA GLU A 432 19.70 15.77 17.69
C GLU A 432 19.50 17.27 17.43
N PRO A 433 19.02 18.04 18.43
CA PRO A 433 18.91 19.48 18.26
C PRO A 433 20.31 20.09 18.16
N GLU A 434 20.52 20.96 17.19
CA GLU A 434 21.72 21.81 17.14
C GLU A 434 21.64 22.85 18.27
N GLY A 435 22.13 22.50 19.43
CA GLY A 435 22.13 23.42 20.58
C GLY A 435 23.14 24.56 20.37
N PHE A 436 22.71 25.78 20.69
CA PHE A 436 23.59 26.97 20.68
C PHE A 436 24.90 26.76 21.46
N ARG A 437 24.85 26.00 22.57
CA ARG A 437 26.04 25.61 23.36
C ARG A 437 27.00 24.71 22.59
N GLN A 438 26.50 23.79 21.77
CA GLN A 438 27.34 22.93 20.92
C GLN A 438 27.98 23.73 19.78
N SER A 439 27.27 24.67 19.19
CA SER A 439 27.81 25.57 18.17
C SER A 439 28.93 26.47 18.78
N LEU A 440 28.73 27.03 19.95
CA LEU A 440 29.74 27.80 20.69
C LEU A 440 30.97 26.92 21.08
N TYR A 441 30.76 25.68 21.53
CA TYR A 441 31.83 24.77 21.84
C TYR A 441 32.67 24.42 20.60
N ARG A 442 32.03 24.24 19.45
CA ARG A 442 32.70 23.98 18.16
C ARG A 442 33.54 25.18 17.72
N ILE A 443 33.01 26.39 17.83
CA ILE A 443 33.76 27.62 17.55
C ILE A 443 34.98 27.69 18.45
N LYS A 444 34.82 27.41 19.74
CA LYS A 444 35.90 27.41 20.73
C LYS A 444 37.02 26.40 20.41
N ILE A 445 36.66 25.18 19.96
CA ILE A 445 37.65 24.19 19.53
C ILE A 445 38.35 24.61 18.26
N ARG A 446 37.64 25.13 17.24
CA ARG A 446 38.24 25.63 16.00
C ARG A 446 39.23 26.78 16.27
N VAL A 447 38.85 27.71 17.12
CA VAL A 447 39.73 28.82 17.51
C VAL A 447 40.96 28.31 18.27
N ARG A 448 40.81 27.35 19.19
CA ARG A 448 41.91 26.77 19.93
C ARG A 448 42.87 25.97 19.03
N HIS A 449 42.33 25.21 18.06
CA HIS A 449 43.18 24.51 17.08
C HIS A 449 43.92 25.50 16.17
N ALA A 450 43.25 26.57 15.68
CA ALA A 450 43.86 27.59 14.85
C ALA A 450 44.99 28.36 15.57
N LEU A 451 44.81 28.60 16.88
CA LEU A 451 45.84 29.31 17.70
C LEU A 451 46.93 28.38 18.20
N PHE A 452 46.64 27.12 18.46
CA PHE A 452 47.56 26.16 19.08
C PHE A 452 47.45 24.75 18.43
N PRO A 453 47.83 24.60 17.12
CA PRO A 453 47.60 23.33 16.39
C PRO A 453 48.36 22.12 16.97
N ARG A 454 49.51 22.35 17.60
CA ARG A 454 50.29 21.26 18.27
C ARG A 454 49.67 20.75 19.58
N ARG A 455 48.80 21.53 20.21
CA ARG A 455 48.24 21.26 21.53
C ARG A 455 46.77 20.78 21.46
N TRP A 456 46.09 21.08 20.38
CA TRP A 456 44.67 20.73 20.16
C TRP A 456 44.52 19.99 18.83
N PRO A 457 43.97 18.79 18.83
CA PRO A 457 43.73 18.03 17.60
C PRO A 457 42.83 18.77 16.63
N GLU A 458 42.99 18.47 15.36
CA GLU A 458 42.12 19.01 14.31
C GLU A 458 40.65 18.68 14.63
N PRO A 459 39.71 19.65 14.53
CA PRO A 459 38.32 19.39 14.78
C PRO A 459 37.76 18.40 13.75
N ILE A 460 37.08 17.36 14.20
CA ILE A 460 36.41 16.40 13.33
C ILE A 460 35.52 17.14 12.34
N TYR A 461 35.75 16.88 11.06
CA TYR A 461 34.92 17.48 10.00
C TYR A 461 33.46 17.02 10.11
N ARG A 462 32.55 17.97 10.04
CA ARG A 462 31.11 17.68 9.93
C ARG A 462 30.59 18.10 8.58
N PRO A 463 29.97 17.17 7.82
CA PRO A 463 29.40 17.48 6.53
C PRO A 463 28.31 18.57 6.62
N SER A 464 28.20 19.36 5.56
CA SER A 464 27.10 20.29 5.34
C SER A 464 25.77 19.54 5.13
N ALA A 465 24.65 20.27 5.14
CA ALA A 465 23.34 19.68 4.85
C ALA A 465 23.29 19.02 3.47
N ASP A 466 23.90 19.64 2.46
CA ASP A 466 23.96 19.10 1.09
C ASP A 466 24.82 17.83 1.02
N GLU A 467 25.97 17.81 1.71
CA GLU A 467 26.82 16.62 1.80
C GLU A 467 26.11 15.48 2.55
N ILE A 468 25.40 15.79 3.65
CA ILE A 468 24.57 14.80 4.36
C ILE A 468 23.48 14.26 3.44
N SER A 469 22.83 15.13 2.68
CA SER A 469 21.79 14.72 1.71
C SER A 469 22.39 13.80 0.65
N ALA A 470 23.54 14.14 0.09
CA ALA A 470 24.23 13.31 -0.88
C ALA A 470 24.64 11.94 -0.32
N ILE A 471 25.20 11.89 0.90
CA ILE A 471 25.60 10.66 1.59
C ILE A 471 24.41 9.73 1.83
N ARG A 472 23.26 10.32 2.18
CA ARG A 472 22.02 9.59 2.53
C ARG A 472 21.06 9.39 1.35
N ARG A 473 21.41 9.79 0.13
CA ARG A 473 20.47 9.78 -1.00
C ARG A 473 19.73 8.45 -1.19
N ASN A 474 20.42 7.33 -1.06
CA ASN A 474 19.83 6.00 -1.26
C ASN A 474 19.01 5.52 -0.05
N THR A 475 19.50 5.74 1.17
CA THR A 475 18.72 5.41 2.38
C THR A 475 17.55 6.36 2.56
N GLY A 476 17.72 7.65 2.23
CA GLY A 476 16.64 8.64 2.19
C GLY A 476 15.57 8.31 1.15
N TYR A 477 15.96 7.81 -0.02
CA TYR A 477 15.02 7.30 -1.01
C TYR A 477 14.14 6.17 -0.42
N PHE A 478 14.76 5.18 0.26
CA PHE A 478 14.02 4.11 0.91
C PHE A 478 13.05 4.65 1.98
N VAL A 479 13.50 5.55 2.84
CA VAL A 479 12.68 6.18 3.88
C VAL A 479 11.47 6.86 3.25
N ASN A 480 11.68 7.74 2.27
CA ASN A 480 10.60 8.50 1.64
C ASN A 480 9.61 7.62 0.86
N LYS A 481 10.07 6.51 0.30
CA LYS A 481 9.23 5.62 -0.51
C LYS A 481 8.46 4.60 0.32
N TYR A 482 9.09 4.01 1.33
CA TYR A 482 8.57 2.83 2.02
C TYR A 482 8.15 3.06 3.47
N ILE A 483 8.57 4.18 4.09
CA ILE A 483 8.26 4.49 5.49
C ILE A 483 7.42 5.77 5.55
N ARG A 484 6.25 5.69 6.17
CA ARG A 484 5.45 6.88 6.49
C ARG A 484 6.05 7.55 7.71
N HIS A 485 6.46 8.80 7.59
CA HIS A 485 7.12 9.51 8.67
C HIS A 485 6.74 11.00 8.70
N THR A 486 6.92 11.62 9.88
CA THR A 486 6.81 13.06 10.04
C THR A 486 8.07 13.75 9.50
N GLU A 487 8.01 15.08 9.37
CA GLU A 487 9.25 15.86 9.29
C GLU A 487 10.10 15.61 10.55
N ALA A 488 11.43 15.60 10.38
CA ALA A 488 12.35 15.33 11.48
C ALA A 488 12.26 16.40 12.58
N LEU A 489 12.01 15.98 13.81
CA LEU A 489 11.95 16.86 14.98
C LEU A 489 13.35 17.14 15.50
N THR A 490 13.73 18.41 15.60
CA THR A 490 15.08 18.84 15.98
C THR A 490 15.18 19.57 17.32
N SER A 491 14.08 19.66 18.09
CA SER A 491 14.09 20.26 19.43
C SER A 491 13.20 19.50 20.42
N GLY A 492 13.54 19.54 21.71
CA GLY A 492 12.79 18.85 22.77
C GLY A 492 11.30 19.23 22.85
N ASP A 493 10.97 20.51 22.63
CA ASP A 493 9.60 21.00 22.59
C ASP A 493 8.79 20.45 21.41
N MET A 494 9.45 19.96 20.35
CA MET A 494 8.77 19.49 19.17
C MET A 494 8.06 18.16 19.39
N PHE A 495 8.54 17.28 20.27
CA PHE A 495 7.81 16.05 20.64
C PHE A 495 6.40 16.39 21.19
N ALA A 496 6.32 17.35 22.11
CA ALA A 496 5.04 17.78 22.65
C ALA A 496 4.14 18.46 21.60
N LYS A 497 4.72 19.24 20.69
CA LYS A 497 4.00 19.88 19.58
C LYS A 497 3.51 18.84 18.57
N GLN A 498 4.34 17.87 18.22
CA GLN A 498 3.96 16.79 17.30
C GLN A 498 2.88 15.88 17.91
N ALA A 499 2.98 15.58 19.19
CA ALA A 499 1.96 14.85 19.91
C ALA A 499 0.58 15.57 19.93
N LYS A 500 0.57 16.90 19.85
CA LYS A 500 -0.66 17.70 19.67
C LYS A 500 -1.15 17.67 18.21
N ARG A 501 -0.25 17.78 17.24
CA ARG A 501 -0.58 17.79 15.80
C ARG A 501 -1.02 16.42 15.30
N GLY A 502 -0.29 15.38 15.67
CA GLY A 502 -0.48 14.00 15.18
C GLY A 502 -1.80 13.39 15.63
N ARG A 503 -2.35 13.82 16.80
CA ARG A 503 -3.57 13.27 17.41
C ARG A 503 -3.54 11.74 17.49
N TYR A 504 -2.40 11.20 17.91
CA TYR A 504 -2.22 9.76 18.10
C TYR A 504 -3.07 9.27 19.27
N GLU A 505 -3.70 8.13 19.08
CA GLU A 505 -4.47 7.42 20.09
C GLU A 505 -3.58 6.38 20.79
N THR A 506 -2.54 5.93 20.09
CA THR A 506 -1.52 5.00 20.59
C THR A 506 -0.14 5.47 20.19
N TYR A 507 0.83 5.30 21.07
CA TYR A 507 2.25 5.41 20.80
C TYR A 507 2.90 4.04 20.92
N VAL A 508 3.73 3.67 19.94
CA VAL A 508 4.57 2.47 19.97
C VAL A 508 6.04 2.90 20.00
N VAL A 509 6.74 2.59 21.08
CA VAL A 509 8.17 2.84 21.22
C VAL A 509 8.94 1.58 20.85
N GLY A 510 9.85 1.69 19.92
CA GLY A 510 10.68 0.56 19.49
C GLY A 510 10.57 0.33 17.98
N SER A 511 11.27 -0.58 17.45
CA SER A 511 12.29 -1.44 18.08
C SER A 511 13.64 -0.70 18.21
N ASP A 512 14.74 -1.45 18.13
CA ASP A 512 16.12 -1.00 18.25
C ASP A 512 16.50 -0.50 19.66
N GLN A 513 17.72 0.00 19.85
CA GLN A 513 18.27 0.41 21.15
C GLN A 513 17.65 1.72 21.65
N CYS A 514 16.31 1.82 21.63
CA CYS A 514 15.57 3.00 22.09
C CYS A 514 15.78 3.29 23.56
N TRP A 515 16.09 2.28 24.37
CA TRP A 515 16.28 2.40 25.81
C TRP A 515 17.74 2.35 26.25
N ARG A 516 18.68 2.55 25.31
CA ARG A 516 20.10 2.68 25.65
C ARG A 516 20.50 4.15 25.77
N PRO A 517 21.01 4.62 26.92
CA PRO A 517 21.30 6.04 27.16
C PRO A 517 22.28 6.67 26.16
N CYS A 518 23.32 5.93 25.76
CA CYS A 518 24.36 6.46 24.85
C CYS A 518 23.84 6.78 23.44
N TYR A 519 22.68 6.25 23.04
CA TYR A 519 22.06 6.53 21.74
C TYR A 519 20.93 7.56 21.77
N ASN A 520 20.60 8.07 22.98
CA ASN A 520 19.49 9.01 23.15
C ASN A 520 19.95 10.29 23.86
N TYR A 521 19.89 11.42 23.18
CA TYR A 521 20.21 12.70 23.81
C TYR A 521 19.16 13.11 24.87
N TYR A 522 17.93 12.61 24.77
CA TYR A 522 16.86 12.82 25.73
C TYR A 522 16.05 11.53 25.95
N LEU A 523 16.58 10.67 26.79
CA LEU A 523 16.03 9.33 27.07
C LEU A 523 14.57 9.33 27.53
N PRO A 524 14.05 10.29 28.35
CA PRO A 524 12.65 10.31 28.77
C PRO A 524 11.65 10.37 27.62
N ALA A 525 12.01 10.91 26.44
CA ALA A 525 11.13 10.87 25.28
C ALA A 525 10.83 9.44 24.81
N MET A 526 11.79 8.52 24.98
CA MET A 526 11.61 7.09 24.67
C MET A 526 10.76 6.37 25.73
N PHE A 527 10.40 7.04 26.78
CA PHE A 527 9.40 6.64 27.78
C PHE A 527 8.14 7.49 27.72
N LEU A 528 7.94 8.24 26.61
CA LEU A 528 6.76 9.03 26.30
C LEU A 528 6.43 10.09 27.37
N ASP A 529 7.45 10.75 27.94
CA ASP A 529 7.26 11.81 28.95
C ASP A 529 6.39 12.98 28.44
N PHE A 530 6.48 13.30 27.16
CA PHE A 530 5.67 14.31 26.47
C PHE A 530 4.17 13.95 26.38
N ALA A 531 3.84 12.67 26.60
CA ALA A 531 2.47 12.17 26.63
C ALA A 531 2.00 11.77 28.03
N ARG A 532 2.76 12.11 29.09
CA ARG A 532 2.55 11.70 30.49
C ARG A 532 1.11 11.81 30.97
N ASP A 533 0.46 12.94 30.66
CA ASP A 533 -0.87 13.29 31.18
C ASP A 533 -1.97 13.10 30.12
N LYS A 534 -1.66 12.48 28.98
CA LYS A 534 -2.63 12.18 27.93
C LYS A 534 -3.27 10.82 28.13
N LYS A 535 -4.56 10.74 27.87
CA LYS A 535 -5.28 9.46 27.79
C LYS A 535 -4.99 8.83 26.43
N VAL A 536 -3.87 8.14 26.32
CA VAL A 536 -3.38 7.44 25.12
C VAL A 536 -2.83 6.09 25.51
N ARG A 537 -2.89 5.13 24.62
CA ARG A 537 -2.27 3.81 24.79
C ARG A 537 -0.75 3.90 24.56
N ARG A 538 0.03 3.20 25.36
CA ARG A 538 1.51 3.20 25.34
C ARG A 538 2.02 1.78 25.24
N ILE A 539 2.70 1.49 24.16
CA ILE A 539 3.28 0.17 23.90
C ILE A 539 4.78 0.33 23.69
N ALA A 540 5.59 -0.48 24.34
CA ALA A 540 6.97 -0.68 23.96
C ALA A 540 7.06 -2.02 23.21
N TYR A 541 7.42 -1.97 21.91
CA TYR A 541 7.55 -3.19 21.12
C TYR A 541 9.00 -3.49 20.78
N ALA A 542 9.50 -4.62 21.30
CA ALA A 542 10.88 -5.07 21.10
C ALA A 542 11.92 -3.96 21.42
N ALA A 543 11.63 -3.11 22.41
CA ALA A 543 12.57 -2.08 22.87
C ALA A 543 13.83 -2.73 23.43
N SER A 544 15.00 -2.13 23.15
CA SER A 544 16.27 -2.74 23.51
C SER A 544 17.12 -1.83 24.38
N PHE A 545 17.71 -2.39 25.43
CA PHE A 545 18.79 -1.80 26.22
C PHE A 545 20.15 -2.04 25.56
N GLY A 546 20.26 -3.08 24.71
CA GLY A 546 21.49 -3.46 24.03
C GLY A 546 22.54 -4.16 24.92
N THR A 547 22.34 -4.15 26.21
CA THR A 547 23.27 -4.67 27.23
C THR A 547 22.49 -5.35 28.35
N ASP A 548 23.13 -6.24 29.07
CA ASP A 548 22.65 -6.86 30.33
C ASP A 548 22.94 -6.03 31.59
N LYS A 549 23.68 -4.92 31.42
CA LYS A 549 24.04 -3.99 32.50
C LYS A 549 23.08 -2.78 32.51
N TRP A 550 22.80 -2.29 33.73
CA TRP A 550 22.00 -1.07 33.87
C TRP A 550 22.87 0.16 33.61
N GLU A 551 22.63 0.84 32.48
CA GLU A 551 23.43 2.03 32.08
C GLU A 551 22.76 3.38 32.43
N PHE A 552 21.56 3.39 33.02
CA PHE A 552 20.88 4.64 33.40
C PHE A 552 21.52 5.24 34.64
N SER A 553 21.71 6.55 34.62
CA SER A 553 22.06 7.27 35.85
C SER A 553 20.90 7.21 36.87
N PRO A 554 21.15 7.43 38.18
CA PRO A 554 20.08 7.49 39.19
C PRO A 554 18.97 8.49 38.82
N GLN A 555 19.34 9.63 38.25
CA GLN A 555 18.39 10.64 37.79
C GLN A 555 17.53 10.13 36.63
N GLN A 556 18.14 9.49 35.64
CA GLN A 556 17.40 8.89 34.51
C GLN A 556 16.47 7.78 35.00
N THR A 557 16.92 6.91 35.88
CA THR A 557 16.10 5.88 36.50
C THR A 557 14.89 6.49 37.22
N GLY A 558 15.11 7.53 38.04
CA GLY A 558 14.05 8.21 38.79
C GLY A 558 12.99 8.86 37.87
N ILE A 559 13.37 9.30 36.68
CA ILE A 559 12.43 9.87 35.68
C ILE A 559 11.74 8.76 34.90
N CYS A 560 12.47 7.75 34.42
CA CYS A 560 11.96 6.75 33.50
C CYS A 560 11.12 5.66 34.19
N ALA A 561 11.43 5.25 35.41
CA ALA A 561 10.69 4.20 36.09
C ALA A 561 9.19 4.52 36.32
N PRO A 562 8.79 5.73 36.79
CA PRO A 562 7.39 6.09 36.87
C PRO A 562 6.66 6.16 35.50
N LEU A 563 7.42 6.45 34.42
CA LEU A 563 6.90 6.48 33.07
C LEU A 563 6.69 5.07 32.51
N ALA A 564 7.64 4.15 32.75
CA ALA A 564 7.55 2.75 32.35
C ALA A 564 6.28 2.08 32.90
N LYS A 565 5.92 2.37 34.15
CA LYS A 565 4.69 1.86 34.80
C LYS A 565 3.38 2.34 34.15
N LYS A 566 3.45 3.30 33.21
CA LYS A 566 2.29 3.80 32.47
C LYS A 566 2.11 3.13 31.11
N PHE A 567 3.00 2.20 30.75
CA PHE A 567 2.84 1.43 29.54
C PHE A 567 1.79 0.34 29.70
N ASP A 568 0.93 0.20 28.73
CA ASP A 568 -0.10 -0.84 28.67
C ASP A 568 0.53 -2.21 28.32
N LEU A 569 1.60 -2.17 27.50
CA LEU A 569 2.41 -3.35 27.15
C LEU A 569 3.88 -2.93 27.06
N ILE A 570 4.76 -3.72 27.68
CA ILE A 570 6.21 -3.64 27.49
C ILE A 570 6.71 -4.96 26.93
N THR A 571 7.34 -4.91 25.74
CA THR A 571 8.10 -6.03 25.20
C THR A 571 9.50 -5.58 24.85
N VAL A 572 10.44 -6.51 25.02
CA VAL A 572 11.89 -6.28 24.84
C VAL A 572 12.48 -7.29 23.86
N ARG A 573 13.59 -6.91 23.24
CA ARG A 573 14.25 -7.70 22.19
C ARG A 573 15.29 -8.70 22.74
N GLU A 574 15.73 -8.51 23.97
CA GLU A 574 16.64 -9.39 24.70
C GLU A 574 16.03 -9.87 26.03
N ASP A 575 16.32 -11.12 26.42
CA ASP A 575 15.81 -11.73 27.65
C ASP A 575 16.28 -10.99 28.90
N SER A 576 17.55 -10.51 28.91
CA SER A 576 18.08 -9.64 29.94
C SER A 576 17.32 -8.36 30.14
N GLY A 577 16.69 -7.81 29.05
CA GLY A 577 15.88 -6.60 29.09
C GLY A 577 14.63 -6.76 29.96
N ALA A 578 14.00 -7.94 29.98
CA ALA A 578 12.88 -8.23 30.86
C ALA A 578 13.29 -8.17 32.34
N TRP A 579 14.46 -8.74 32.68
CA TRP A 579 15.00 -8.64 34.02
C TRP A 579 15.35 -7.20 34.41
N LEU A 580 15.96 -6.41 33.50
CA LEU A 580 16.28 -4.99 33.73
C LEU A 580 15.01 -4.17 33.99
N CYS A 581 13.93 -4.39 33.21
CA CYS A 581 12.66 -3.74 33.43
C CYS A 581 12.10 -4.03 34.83
N LYS A 582 12.05 -5.31 35.21
CA LYS A 582 11.55 -5.72 36.51
C LYS A 582 12.38 -5.12 37.67
N ARG A 583 13.71 -5.23 37.55
CA ARG A 583 14.63 -4.83 38.60
C ARG A 583 14.71 -3.33 38.82
N TYR A 584 14.78 -2.53 37.74
CA TYR A 584 15.12 -1.11 37.86
C TYR A 584 13.94 -0.17 37.49
N LEU A 585 13.02 -0.61 36.65
CA LEU A 585 11.85 0.19 36.29
C LEU A 585 10.61 -0.22 37.08
N GLY A 586 10.62 -1.40 37.71
CA GLY A 586 9.47 -1.96 38.44
C GLY A 586 8.27 -2.22 37.52
N ALA A 587 8.54 -2.64 36.28
CA ALA A 587 7.56 -2.97 35.27
C ALA A 587 7.84 -4.36 34.70
N ASP A 588 6.79 -5.13 34.42
CA ASP A 588 6.91 -6.43 33.75
C ASP A 588 7.12 -6.24 32.26
N ALA A 589 7.94 -7.11 31.64
CA ALA A 589 8.20 -7.06 30.21
C ALA A 589 8.35 -8.47 29.63
N THR A 590 7.92 -8.67 28.38
CA THR A 590 7.99 -9.94 27.66
C THR A 590 9.05 -9.90 26.58
N HIS A 591 9.87 -10.95 26.46
CA HIS A 591 10.84 -11.11 25.39
C HIS A 591 10.13 -11.51 24.08
N VAL A 592 10.35 -10.78 23.00
CA VAL A 592 9.71 -10.98 21.69
C VAL A 592 10.72 -10.88 20.55
N LEU A 593 10.27 -11.29 19.34
CA LEU A 593 11.07 -11.11 18.12
C LEU A 593 11.20 -9.63 17.73
N ASP A 594 12.34 -9.30 17.12
CA ASP A 594 12.52 -8.03 16.41
C ASP A 594 11.46 -7.89 15.29
N PRO A 595 10.93 -6.69 15.02
CA PRO A 595 9.93 -6.47 13.97
C PRO A 595 10.31 -7.04 12.60
N THR A 596 11.61 -7.04 12.26
CA THR A 596 12.06 -7.61 10.98
C THR A 596 11.76 -9.10 10.85
N MET A 597 11.69 -9.83 11.95
CA MET A 597 11.35 -11.26 11.94
C MET A 597 9.83 -11.53 11.94
N LEU A 598 9.01 -10.48 12.10
CA LEU A 598 7.55 -10.59 11.97
C LEU A 598 7.08 -10.66 10.52
N LEU A 599 7.85 -10.10 9.59
CA LEU A 599 7.61 -10.26 8.16
C LEU A 599 8.20 -11.59 7.66
N ALA A 600 7.66 -12.11 6.57
CA ALA A 600 8.24 -13.24 5.87
C ALA A 600 9.42 -12.79 5.00
N LYS A 601 10.34 -13.70 4.67
CA LYS A 601 11.48 -13.39 3.77
C LYS A 601 11.00 -12.91 2.39
N GLU A 602 9.85 -13.38 1.95
CA GLU A 602 9.20 -13.01 0.69
C GLU A 602 8.87 -11.50 0.64
N ASP A 603 8.53 -10.88 1.77
CA ASP A 603 8.29 -9.44 1.85
C ASP A 603 9.54 -8.63 1.50
N TYR A 604 10.71 -9.12 1.86
CA TYR A 604 12.01 -8.51 1.55
C TYR A 604 12.48 -8.82 0.12
N ILE A 605 12.18 -10.02 -0.38
CA ILE A 605 12.42 -10.39 -1.77
C ILE A 605 11.65 -9.46 -2.69
N HIS A 606 10.37 -9.25 -2.43
CA HIS A 606 9.52 -8.33 -3.20
C HIS A 606 10.05 -6.88 -3.21
N LEU A 607 10.69 -6.41 -2.13
CA LEU A 607 11.35 -5.09 -2.14
C LEU A 607 12.49 -5.03 -3.16
N CYS A 608 13.31 -6.09 -3.24
CA CYS A 608 14.42 -6.17 -4.20
C CYS A 608 13.91 -6.29 -5.64
N GLU A 609 12.86 -7.06 -5.86
CA GLU A 609 12.20 -7.21 -7.16
C GLU A 609 11.56 -5.90 -7.63
N ALA A 610 10.85 -5.21 -6.74
CA ALA A 610 10.21 -3.92 -7.05
C ALA A 610 11.21 -2.80 -7.43
N GLU A 611 12.47 -2.93 -7.00
CA GLU A 611 13.57 -2.01 -7.32
C GLU A 611 14.46 -2.52 -8.47
N ASN A 612 14.14 -3.69 -9.05
CA ASN A 612 14.98 -4.38 -10.03
C ASN A 612 16.43 -4.49 -9.57
N GLU A 613 16.64 -4.83 -8.28
CA GLU A 613 17.97 -4.83 -7.68
C GLU A 613 18.84 -5.92 -8.30
N PRO A 614 20.02 -5.59 -8.83
CA PRO A 614 20.89 -6.56 -9.49
C PRO A 614 21.41 -7.62 -8.50
N ARG A 615 21.85 -8.77 -9.02
CA ARG A 615 22.48 -9.80 -8.20
C ARG A 615 23.78 -9.30 -7.59
N ALA A 616 24.11 -9.84 -6.42
CA ALA A 616 25.36 -9.55 -5.73
C ALA A 616 26.58 -10.05 -6.54
N GLU A 617 27.71 -9.37 -6.36
CA GLU A 617 28.96 -9.69 -7.09
C GLU A 617 29.77 -10.84 -6.49
N GLY A 618 29.35 -11.37 -5.34
CA GLY A 618 30.05 -12.42 -4.60
C GLY A 618 29.09 -13.37 -3.88
N THR A 619 29.64 -14.36 -3.17
CA THR A 619 28.88 -15.42 -2.48
C THR A 619 29.18 -15.52 -0.97
N LEU A 620 30.25 -14.88 -0.47
CA LEU A 620 30.51 -14.69 0.97
C LEU A 620 30.24 -13.25 1.34
N PHE A 621 29.02 -12.98 1.86
CA PHE A 621 28.67 -11.62 2.29
C PHE A 621 29.21 -11.34 3.69
N HIS A 622 30.04 -10.31 3.83
CA HIS A 622 30.43 -9.84 5.15
C HIS A 622 29.86 -8.45 5.44
N TYR A 623 29.23 -8.32 6.60
CA TYR A 623 28.65 -7.06 7.08
C TYR A 623 29.23 -6.69 8.45
N LEU A 624 30.36 -6.00 8.41
CA LEU A 624 31.12 -5.58 9.57
C LEU A 624 30.94 -4.07 9.80
N LEU A 625 30.35 -3.69 10.92
CA LEU A 625 30.14 -2.30 11.30
C LEU A 625 31.39 -1.64 11.87
N ASP A 626 32.23 -2.42 12.52
CA ASP A 626 33.51 -2.01 13.10
C ASP A 626 34.63 -2.91 12.56
N PRO A 627 34.99 -2.78 11.27
CA PRO A 627 36.04 -3.60 10.66
C PRO A 627 37.41 -3.23 11.24
N ASP A 628 38.19 -4.24 11.56
CA ASP A 628 39.59 -4.17 11.90
C ASP A 628 40.42 -5.22 11.13
N ASP A 629 41.74 -5.21 11.30
CA ASP A 629 42.63 -6.14 10.57
C ASP A 629 42.37 -7.61 10.91
N ARG A 630 41.94 -7.94 12.14
CA ARG A 630 41.64 -9.30 12.58
C ARG A 630 40.39 -9.83 11.91
N LYS A 631 39.31 -9.06 11.96
CA LYS A 631 38.02 -9.40 11.33
C LYS A 631 38.17 -9.51 9.81
N THR A 632 38.93 -8.60 9.19
CA THR A 632 39.21 -8.64 7.76
C THR A 632 40.05 -9.87 7.39
N SER A 633 41.05 -10.20 8.18
CA SER A 633 41.87 -11.43 8.00
C SER A 633 41.03 -12.70 8.16
N PHE A 634 40.09 -12.71 9.10
CA PHE A 634 39.15 -13.82 9.29
C PHE A 634 38.27 -14.03 8.08
N VAL A 635 37.67 -12.95 7.51
CA VAL A 635 36.88 -13.03 6.26
C VAL A 635 37.77 -13.62 5.14
N GLY A 636 39.00 -13.17 5.01
CA GLY A 636 39.94 -13.69 4.01
C GLY A 636 40.23 -15.18 4.19
N LYS A 637 40.39 -15.64 5.45
CA LYS A 637 40.60 -17.07 5.78
C LYS A 637 39.38 -17.90 5.38
N VAL A 638 38.16 -17.48 5.77
CA VAL A 638 36.90 -18.16 5.40
C VAL A 638 36.75 -18.23 3.89
N ALA A 639 37.01 -17.14 3.17
CA ALA A 639 36.95 -17.11 1.71
C ALA A 639 37.94 -18.12 1.08
N ALA A 640 39.17 -18.22 1.61
CA ALA A 640 40.18 -19.15 1.10
C ALA A 640 39.80 -20.62 1.35
N GLU A 641 39.28 -20.94 2.56
CA GLU A 641 38.93 -22.32 2.93
C GLU A 641 37.64 -22.82 2.29
N THR A 642 36.66 -21.91 2.08
CA THR A 642 35.36 -22.27 1.44
C THR A 642 35.33 -22.10 -0.07
N GLY A 643 36.34 -21.41 -0.64
CA GLY A 643 36.34 -21.05 -2.08
C GLY A 643 35.31 -19.97 -2.45
N LEU A 644 34.66 -19.34 -1.49
CA LEU A 644 33.62 -18.34 -1.73
C LEU A 644 34.24 -16.97 -2.01
N LYS A 645 33.60 -16.19 -2.90
CA LYS A 645 34.02 -14.83 -3.23
C LYS A 645 33.48 -13.83 -2.23
N ALA A 646 34.36 -13.25 -1.40
CA ALA A 646 33.96 -12.25 -0.40
C ALA A 646 33.55 -10.92 -1.02
N PHE A 647 32.49 -10.30 -0.48
CA PHE A 647 32.00 -8.98 -0.83
C PHE A 647 31.28 -8.30 0.33
N GLN A 648 31.12 -6.97 0.25
CA GLN A 648 30.43 -6.17 1.26
C GLN A 648 29.51 -5.15 0.61
N VAL A 649 28.49 -4.69 1.38
CA VAL A 649 27.55 -3.63 0.99
C VAL A 649 27.62 -2.52 2.04
N MET A 650 28.68 -1.70 1.94
CA MET A 650 28.96 -0.57 2.83
C MET A 650 29.55 0.58 2.01
N PRO A 651 29.46 1.84 2.50
CA PRO A 651 30.20 2.93 1.87
C PRO A 651 31.71 2.65 1.97
N LYS A 652 32.47 3.08 0.96
CA LYS A 652 33.92 2.90 0.93
C LYS A 652 34.65 3.63 2.06
N ARG A 653 34.03 4.71 2.56
CA ARG A 653 34.55 5.57 3.63
C ARG A 653 33.45 5.98 4.60
N PHE A 654 33.79 6.15 5.88
CA PHE A 654 32.88 6.63 6.92
C PHE A 654 33.22 8.06 7.35
N ILE A 655 32.21 8.81 7.78
CA ILE A 655 32.39 10.14 8.37
C ILE A 655 33.07 9.98 9.73
N GLY A 656 34.13 10.71 9.97
CA GLY A 656 34.79 10.74 11.29
C GLY A 656 36.23 11.17 11.26
N ASN A 657 37.03 10.60 10.35
CA ASN A 657 38.49 10.79 10.31
C ASN A 657 38.98 11.46 9.01
N HIS A 658 38.10 12.13 8.25
CA HIS A 658 38.45 12.67 6.93
C HIS A 658 38.40 14.19 6.90
N THR A 659 39.36 14.78 6.20
CA THR A 659 39.45 16.22 6.00
C THR A 659 38.34 16.74 5.07
N ARG A 660 38.11 18.04 5.12
CA ARG A 660 37.13 18.74 4.25
C ARG A 660 37.41 18.53 2.75
N GLU A 661 38.67 18.36 2.37
CA GLU A 661 39.07 18.12 0.98
C GLU A 661 38.71 16.73 0.51
N ASP A 662 38.93 15.70 1.34
CA ASP A 662 38.50 14.33 1.04
C ASP A 662 36.98 14.24 0.79
N MET A 663 36.18 14.91 1.61
CA MET A 663 34.73 14.97 1.41
C MET A 663 34.31 15.64 0.11
N LYS A 664 34.94 16.79 -0.24
CA LYS A 664 34.62 17.50 -1.47
C LYS A 664 35.01 16.73 -2.72
N CYS A 665 36.20 16.09 -2.73
CA CYS A 665 36.72 15.39 -3.91
C CYS A 665 36.16 13.98 -4.08
N ARG A 666 35.67 13.34 -3.01
CA ARG A 666 35.32 11.91 -2.98
C ARG A 666 33.98 11.63 -2.29
N ILE A 667 33.03 12.54 -2.33
CA ILE A 667 31.74 12.40 -1.66
C ILE A 667 31.01 11.08 -2.04
N GLY A 668 31.24 10.58 -3.27
CA GLY A 668 30.72 9.31 -3.73
C GLY A 668 31.16 8.10 -2.90
N ASP A 669 32.36 8.16 -2.27
CA ASP A 669 32.88 7.08 -1.44
C ASP A 669 32.15 6.97 -0.07
N PHE A 670 31.45 8.04 0.34
CA PHE A 670 30.69 8.10 1.59
C PHE A 670 29.21 7.77 1.43
N VAL A 671 28.75 7.58 0.20
CA VAL A 671 27.34 7.29 -0.10
C VAL A 671 27.03 5.87 0.33
N PHE A 672 26.01 5.73 1.18
CA PHE A 672 25.49 4.42 1.54
C PHE A 672 24.82 3.75 0.33
N PRO A 673 25.14 2.46 0.04
CA PRO A 673 24.39 1.65 -0.93
C PRO A 673 22.89 1.66 -0.64
N ARG A 674 22.08 1.18 -1.60
CA ARG A 674 20.63 1.06 -1.40
C ARG A 674 20.33 0.03 -0.30
N VAL A 675 19.20 0.21 0.39
CA VAL A 675 18.70 -0.79 1.36
C VAL A 675 18.40 -2.12 0.67
N THR A 676 17.90 -2.07 -0.56
CA THR A 676 17.64 -3.24 -1.39
C THR A 676 18.92 -3.96 -1.84
N THR A 677 20.03 -3.24 -2.12
CA THR A 677 21.34 -3.87 -2.37
C THR A 677 21.81 -4.66 -1.15
N TRP A 678 21.61 -4.11 0.05
CA TRP A 678 21.95 -4.79 1.30
C TRP A 678 21.08 -6.03 1.53
N LEU A 679 19.77 -5.97 1.27
CA LEU A 679 18.88 -7.14 1.31
C LEU A 679 19.28 -8.19 0.27
N ARG A 680 19.58 -7.74 -0.95
CA ARG A 680 20.00 -8.61 -2.06
C ARG A 680 21.26 -9.39 -1.72
N ALA A 681 22.19 -8.79 -0.95
CA ALA A 681 23.39 -9.46 -0.52
C ALA A 681 23.09 -10.71 0.33
N PHE A 682 22.08 -10.66 1.23
CA PHE A 682 21.65 -11.87 1.96
C PHE A 682 20.94 -12.88 1.05
N MET A 683 20.18 -12.43 0.08
CA MET A 683 19.49 -13.35 -0.85
C MET A 683 20.48 -14.19 -1.65
N ASP A 684 21.53 -13.57 -2.17
CA ASP A 684 22.47 -14.19 -3.12
C ASP A 684 23.66 -14.84 -2.42
N ALA A 685 23.97 -14.49 -1.16
CA ALA A 685 25.07 -15.09 -0.42
C ALA A 685 24.84 -16.60 -0.19
N GLU A 686 25.93 -17.37 -0.23
CA GLU A 686 25.98 -18.75 0.23
C GLU A 686 26.33 -18.83 1.71
N MET A 687 27.12 -17.87 2.22
CA MET A 687 27.49 -17.73 3.63
C MET A 687 27.60 -16.27 4.01
N THR A 688 27.37 -15.96 5.30
CA THR A 688 27.51 -14.58 5.81
C THR A 688 28.41 -14.51 7.04
N ILE A 689 29.15 -13.40 7.17
CA ILE A 689 29.96 -13.07 8.38
C ILE A 689 29.52 -11.69 8.84
N VAL A 690 29.04 -11.59 10.07
CA VAL A 690 28.42 -10.35 10.54
C VAL A 690 28.89 -9.99 11.97
N ASP A 691 28.99 -8.67 12.27
CA ASP A 691 29.18 -8.16 13.64
C ASP A 691 28.00 -7.28 14.08
N SER A 692 26.85 -7.41 13.41
CA SER A 692 25.63 -6.64 13.67
C SER A 692 24.44 -7.53 13.97
N PHE A 693 23.57 -7.08 14.89
CA PHE A 693 22.36 -7.81 15.27
C PHE A 693 21.47 -8.10 14.06
N HIS A 694 21.17 -7.08 13.24
CA HIS A 694 20.33 -7.29 12.05
C HIS A 694 21.02 -8.12 10.97
N GLY A 695 22.36 -8.13 10.94
CA GLY A 695 23.11 -9.07 10.10
C GLY A 695 22.78 -10.52 10.48
N ALA A 696 22.83 -10.87 11.77
CA ALA A 696 22.44 -12.19 12.25
C ALA A 696 20.95 -12.51 11.97
N VAL A 697 20.06 -11.54 12.25
CA VAL A 697 18.62 -11.68 11.98
C VAL A 697 18.35 -12.01 10.51
N PHE A 698 18.95 -11.28 9.57
CA PHE A 698 18.72 -11.52 8.14
C PHE A 698 19.42 -12.80 7.65
N SER A 699 20.51 -13.22 8.25
CA SER A 699 21.11 -14.54 7.98
C SER A 699 20.16 -15.67 8.36
N ILE A 700 19.50 -15.58 9.51
CA ILE A 700 18.46 -16.52 9.95
C ILE A 700 17.26 -16.48 9.00
N LEU A 701 16.71 -15.29 8.70
CA LEU A 701 15.54 -15.13 7.82
C LEU A 701 15.73 -15.73 6.44
N PHE A 702 16.94 -15.61 5.87
CA PHE A 702 17.27 -16.13 4.55
C PHE A 702 17.89 -17.53 4.57
N ASN A 703 17.94 -18.19 5.72
CA ASN A 703 18.51 -19.53 5.91
C ASN A 703 19.95 -19.63 5.39
N LYS A 704 20.77 -18.62 5.71
CA LYS A 704 22.18 -18.61 5.28
C LYS A 704 23.09 -19.14 6.39
N PRO A 705 23.99 -20.09 6.09
CA PRO A 705 25.09 -20.39 7.01
C PRO A 705 25.80 -19.10 7.40
N PHE A 706 26.06 -18.91 8.69
CA PHE A 706 26.57 -17.63 9.15
C PHE A 706 27.47 -17.78 10.40
N TRP A 707 28.28 -16.73 10.60
CA TRP A 707 29.07 -16.53 11.81
C TRP A 707 28.87 -15.11 12.31
N VAL A 708 28.70 -14.97 13.62
CA VAL A 708 28.57 -13.67 14.30
C VAL A 708 29.84 -13.39 15.06
N ILE A 709 30.56 -12.33 14.74
CA ILE A 709 31.69 -11.86 15.52
C ILE A 709 31.16 -10.96 16.63
N GLY A 710 31.41 -11.33 17.89
CA GLY A 710 30.95 -10.57 19.03
C GLY A 710 31.48 -9.13 19.03
N ASN A 711 30.66 -8.19 19.53
CA ASN A 711 31.03 -6.77 19.64
C ASN A 711 30.55 -6.22 20.98
N GLU A 712 31.42 -6.23 21.98
CA GLU A 712 31.10 -5.77 23.33
C GLU A 712 30.66 -4.30 23.37
N GLN A 713 31.27 -3.42 22.57
CA GLN A 713 30.97 -1.99 22.58
C GLN A 713 29.54 -1.72 22.09
N ARG A 714 29.05 -2.55 21.17
CA ARG A 714 27.66 -2.46 20.63
C ARG A 714 26.67 -3.26 21.46
N GLY A 715 27.12 -4.10 22.40
CA GLY A 715 26.29 -4.86 23.32
C GLY A 715 26.07 -6.32 22.89
N MET A 716 26.58 -7.25 23.71
CA MET A 716 26.54 -8.70 23.48
C MET A 716 25.16 -9.32 23.74
N ALA A 717 24.41 -8.78 24.73
CA ALA A 717 23.14 -9.36 25.20
C ALA A 717 22.15 -9.66 24.08
N ARG A 718 22.11 -8.84 23.04
CA ARG A 718 21.21 -9.02 21.88
C ARG A 718 21.56 -10.25 21.05
N PHE A 719 22.88 -10.48 20.81
CA PHE A 719 23.34 -11.65 20.06
C PHE A 719 23.08 -12.92 20.87
N THR A 720 23.47 -12.91 22.15
CA THR A 720 23.27 -14.05 23.04
C THR A 720 21.79 -14.44 23.14
N SER A 721 20.89 -13.46 23.35
CA SER A 721 19.44 -13.72 23.42
C SER A 721 18.88 -14.24 22.09
N LEU A 722 19.30 -13.66 20.94
CA LEU A 722 18.84 -14.12 19.63
C LEU A 722 19.28 -15.55 19.36
N LEU A 723 20.57 -15.81 19.47
CA LEU A 723 21.13 -17.11 19.13
C LEU A 723 20.63 -18.22 20.08
N LYS A 724 20.50 -17.94 21.37
CA LYS A 724 19.88 -18.82 22.33
C LYS A 724 18.43 -19.17 22.00
N MET A 725 17.65 -18.19 21.51
CA MET A 725 16.25 -18.42 21.10
C MET A 725 16.12 -19.43 19.96
N PHE A 726 17.14 -19.51 19.09
CA PHE A 726 17.15 -20.38 17.90
C PHE A 726 18.08 -21.59 18.04
N HIS A 727 18.66 -21.85 19.22
CA HIS A 727 19.65 -22.91 19.49
C HIS A 727 20.88 -22.81 18.57
N LEU A 728 21.35 -21.58 18.36
CA LEU A 728 22.48 -21.24 17.48
C LEU A 728 23.63 -20.55 18.20
N GLU A 729 23.80 -20.80 19.52
CA GLU A 729 24.81 -20.18 20.35
C GLU A 729 26.24 -20.46 19.83
N ASP A 730 26.43 -21.60 19.18
CA ASP A 730 27.68 -22.02 18.54
C ASP A 730 28.07 -21.15 17.31
N ARG A 731 27.19 -20.25 16.87
CA ARG A 731 27.45 -19.29 15.76
C ARG A 731 28.02 -17.98 16.25
N LEU A 732 28.10 -17.77 17.56
CA LEU A 732 28.72 -16.59 18.14
C LEU A 732 30.21 -16.90 18.40
N ILE A 733 31.07 -16.11 17.77
CA ILE A 733 32.50 -16.25 17.86
C ILE A 733 33.05 -15.14 18.74
N ASP A 734 33.87 -15.52 19.74
CA ASP A 734 34.73 -14.56 20.42
C ASP A 734 35.91 -14.18 19.50
N GLU A 735 36.36 -12.93 19.59
CA GLU A 735 37.52 -12.47 18.82
C GLU A 735 38.81 -13.29 19.07
N SER A 736 38.89 -13.99 20.22
CA SER A 736 39.99 -14.88 20.55
C SER A 736 39.94 -16.25 19.85
N GLU A 737 38.74 -16.66 19.33
CA GLU A 737 38.50 -18.01 18.77
C GLU A 737 38.59 -18.07 17.25
N LEU A 738 38.89 -16.94 16.59
CA LEU A 738 38.89 -16.80 15.12
C LEU A 738 39.82 -17.79 14.35
N GLY A 739 40.53 -18.69 15.05
CA GLY A 739 41.51 -19.60 14.47
C GLY A 739 41.13 -21.07 14.29
N THR A 740 40.07 -21.59 14.94
CA THR A 740 39.83 -23.04 15.11
C THR A 740 38.42 -23.53 14.71
N LEU A 741 37.70 -22.79 13.90
CA LEU A 741 36.27 -23.03 13.59
C LEU A 741 36.09 -23.99 12.39
N ASP A 742 35.12 -24.88 12.50
CA ASP A 742 34.59 -25.67 11.38
C ASP A 742 33.55 -24.84 10.58
N PHE A 743 33.97 -24.25 9.45
CA PHE A 743 33.10 -23.41 8.61
C PHE A 743 32.00 -24.20 7.88
N HIS A 744 32.12 -25.54 7.83
CA HIS A 744 31.15 -26.41 7.17
C HIS A 744 30.09 -26.96 8.13
N LYS A 745 30.12 -26.60 9.41
CA LYS A 745 29.13 -27.04 10.39
C LYS A 745 27.73 -26.64 9.96
N ALA A 746 26.88 -27.64 9.65
CA ALA A 746 25.51 -27.43 9.19
C ALA A 746 24.60 -26.81 10.26
N ILE A 747 23.55 -26.13 9.82
CA ILE A 747 22.44 -25.62 10.66
C ILE A 747 21.21 -26.42 10.31
N ASP A 748 20.45 -26.89 11.31
CA ASP A 748 19.13 -27.48 11.08
C ASP A 748 18.10 -26.38 10.84
N TRP A 749 17.93 -26.02 9.58
CA TRP A 749 16.99 -25.00 9.17
C TRP A 749 15.52 -25.39 9.41
N ASN A 750 15.19 -26.68 9.54
CA ASN A 750 13.81 -27.09 9.85
C ASN A 750 13.46 -26.72 11.29
N GLU A 751 14.38 -26.99 12.24
CA GLU A 751 14.23 -26.58 13.63
C GLU A 751 14.16 -25.05 13.73
N VAL A 752 15.12 -24.34 13.16
CA VAL A 752 15.21 -22.86 13.20
C VAL A 752 13.93 -22.23 12.64
N ASN A 753 13.44 -22.69 11.49
CA ASN A 753 12.24 -22.15 10.87
C ASN A 753 10.98 -22.48 11.70
N SER A 754 10.92 -23.66 12.34
CA SER A 754 9.79 -24.02 13.22
C SER A 754 9.74 -23.07 14.44
N ILE A 755 10.88 -22.82 15.08
CA ILE A 755 10.99 -21.86 16.18
C ILE A 755 10.58 -20.44 15.70
N LEU A 756 11.08 -20.03 14.53
CA LEU A 756 10.78 -18.72 13.95
C LEU A 756 9.27 -18.53 13.76
N GLU A 757 8.56 -19.50 13.19
CA GLU A 757 7.11 -19.38 12.96
C GLU A 757 6.31 -19.36 14.27
N GLU A 758 6.69 -20.18 15.26
CA GLU A 758 6.07 -20.17 16.58
C GLU A 758 6.22 -18.79 17.24
N LYS A 759 7.47 -18.30 17.34
CA LYS A 759 7.78 -17.02 17.99
C LYS A 759 7.20 -15.83 17.21
N ARG A 760 7.17 -15.90 15.86
CA ARG A 760 6.54 -14.89 14.99
C ARG A 760 5.07 -14.75 15.28
N ARG A 761 4.34 -15.88 15.36
CA ARG A 761 2.92 -15.91 15.68
C ARG A 761 2.67 -15.31 17.06
N ALA A 762 3.33 -15.81 18.09
CA ALA A 762 3.15 -15.35 19.46
C ALA A 762 3.47 -13.84 19.62
N SER A 763 4.55 -13.36 18.97
CA SER A 763 4.92 -11.93 19.02
C SER A 763 3.92 -11.03 18.32
N LYS A 764 3.33 -11.49 17.19
CA LYS A 764 2.27 -10.75 16.48
C LYS A 764 0.97 -10.72 17.27
N GLU A 765 0.52 -11.84 17.79
CA GLU A 765 -0.68 -11.96 18.61
C GLU A 765 -0.59 -11.02 19.80
N LEU A 766 0.50 -11.10 20.58
CA LEU A 766 0.72 -10.24 21.75
C LEU A 766 0.67 -8.73 21.40
N LEU A 767 1.27 -8.32 20.26
CA LEU A 767 1.23 -6.91 19.82
C LEU A 767 -0.19 -6.49 19.42
N LEU A 768 -0.88 -7.30 18.61
CA LEU A 768 -2.15 -6.92 18.01
C LEU A 768 -3.32 -6.97 19.00
N GLU A 769 -3.35 -7.95 19.91
CA GLU A 769 -4.35 -8.03 20.98
C GLU A 769 -4.31 -6.77 21.84
N ASN A 770 -3.13 -6.30 22.21
CA ASN A 770 -2.98 -5.09 23.02
C ASN A 770 -3.24 -3.78 22.24
N LEU A 771 -3.56 -3.84 20.96
CA LEU A 771 -3.97 -2.70 20.14
C LEU A 771 -5.47 -2.67 19.88
N HIS A 772 -6.17 -3.79 19.96
CA HIS A 772 -7.61 -3.90 19.66
C HIS A 772 -8.52 -3.67 20.87
N ASP A 773 -8.03 -3.81 22.10
CA ASP A 773 -8.74 -3.49 23.35
C ASP A 773 -8.66 -1.98 23.67
#